data_770f762012609da72ea902bf88b6bf49
#
_entry.id   770f762012609da72ea902bf88b6bf49
#
_cell.length_a   1.000
_cell.length_b   1.000
_cell.length_c   1.000
_cell.angle_alpha   90.00
_cell.angle_beta   90.00
_cell.angle_gamma   90.00
#
_symmetry.space_group_name_H-M   'P 1'
#
loop_
_entity.id
_entity.type
_entity.pdbx_description
1 polymer ?
#
loop_
_entity_poly.entity_id
_entity_poly.type
_entity_poly.pdbx_seq_one_letter_code
_entity_poly.pdbx_strand_id
1 'polypeptide(L)'
;MHLSRKPGKSQQKRREAMTEFLNYCPVIAIAGSKTKTYSVESMMEQIKQIYAERAVNSGFEDESLYNDELLKLNEIDASKFNELKDIIGASKASKKKKDVVVNGQGLTDEQIEHLDDPEPATPPTPSTPEELEDRKKKKQAKEARKKAIDILRGVSIRMPLMIYGADVSIDEDIDIGSFVNIVDDESWKEFMPAGVTKEIFSEFTKYYDRDVFIAAGKRIRRLASAADRETPTRRVVQIAEIFRHFKNPDKETVLTPWRVVNMHMSETLGGWCFFNENFEDDTQEEKHRLEEPRFVDRGEVTNTVFAENAKILEINSKTGLYPLYVAYSFYKQRMEGMSDDDWEPEECQYFWNEVIRDNVYVICKTPMAKSITRRTLCGYSDVKCNAHYFDDLVNMLKNKPEQFKKRVLKGSYWKKDVKEMKFDAVVGNPPYQEESNGDSNAKKSIYNYFIDSGEELADRVTLIHPARFLFNAGDTPKAWNEKKLNDIHYQVIKYWSDSSDIFPTVDIKGGVAVTYWDKRKEFKPIKLFTAFDELHSILEKVEKLNEDSLSSIITNRGTYKYSNLAYTEQPDEMMKTADRRIAPSSFERMPKLFTEEKPNDKHEYVQILGNIKNERCYRWFRKDYISPVDNLEKYKVIVPKANGSGAIGEVLSTPLIGTPLIGYTETYISIGSTDSFSEAEAILKYVKTKFARTMLGILKVTQNNPKETWQYVPMQDFTDNSDIDWSKSVHEIDLQLYKKYGLSDEEIVFIESKVKPMDGTSYYESMLKMSYQDIVSALLKKYGSAKHNYFKDTACKAKNPLVTRTNEGLFCHHIDEDKAIMLCNDKFAANNPFEYQKADRLVYCNLLEHLLLHVKIAENPNPDANENELPGIGGAINFICKDLNDIYSGKEFADEWRKNVAIKSRITLMIILLSCVIFGI
;
A
#
# COMPACT_ATOMS: atom_id res chain seq x y z
N MET A 1 13.93 30.37 -5.45
CA MET A 1 12.53 30.08 -5.00
C MET A 1 11.69 31.34 -5.14
N HIS A 2 10.73 31.40 -6.06
CA HIS A 2 9.80 32.54 -6.15
C HIS A 2 8.74 32.38 -5.04
N LEU A 3 8.81 33.23 -4.02
CA LEU A 3 7.93 33.28 -2.87
C LEU A 3 6.61 34.06 -3.10
N SER A 4 6.25 34.40 -4.34
CA SER A 4 5.14 35.34 -4.61
C SER A 4 3.80 34.73 -5.03
N ARG A 5 3.70 33.37 -5.12
CA ARG A 5 2.42 32.69 -5.34
C ARG A 5 2.23 31.60 -4.29
N LYS A 6 1.07 31.58 -3.62
CA LYS A 6 0.71 30.47 -2.72
C LYS A 6 0.82 29.16 -3.52
N PRO A 7 1.68 28.23 -3.10
CA PRO A 7 1.88 26.99 -3.84
C PRO A 7 0.61 26.14 -3.75
N GLY A 8 0.19 25.58 -4.86
CA GLY A 8 -0.86 24.55 -4.86
C GLY A 8 -0.44 23.34 -4.01
N LYS A 9 -1.40 22.55 -3.49
CA LYS A 9 -1.17 21.38 -2.60
C LYS A 9 -0.08 20.42 -3.13
N SER A 10 0.03 20.25 -4.44
CA SER A 10 1.09 19.45 -5.07
C SER A 10 2.47 20.08 -4.94
N GLN A 11 2.57 21.41 -5.02
CA GLN A 11 3.83 22.12 -4.82
C GLN A 11 4.23 22.18 -3.35
N GLN A 12 3.26 22.19 -2.45
CA GLN A 12 3.49 22.16 -1.01
C GLN A 12 4.01 20.80 -0.57
N LYS A 13 3.41 19.70 -1.00
CA LYS A 13 3.92 18.33 -0.78
C LYS A 13 5.32 18.13 -1.38
N ARG A 14 5.59 18.74 -2.56
CA ARG A 14 6.94 18.72 -3.14
C ARG A 14 7.94 19.53 -2.33
N ARG A 15 7.52 20.65 -1.74
CA ARG A 15 8.37 21.45 -0.83
C ARG A 15 8.66 20.71 0.46
N GLU A 16 7.65 20.09 1.07
CA GLU A 16 7.79 19.27 2.28
C GLU A 16 8.72 18.08 2.03
N ALA A 17 8.49 17.31 0.96
CA ALA A 17 9.37 16.22 0.56
C ALA A 17 10.78 16.71 0.19
N MET A 18 10.92 17.92 -0.36
CA MET A 18 12.20 18.50 -0.70
C MET A 18 12.91 19.05 0.54
N THR A 19 12.17 19.59 1.51
CA THR A 19 12.70 19.98 2.81
C THR A 19 13.16 18.78 3.60
N GLU A 20 12.37 17.72 3.63
CA GLU A 20 12.73 16.44 4.24
C GLU A 20 13.96 15.82 3.55
N PHE A 21 14.04 15.88 2.24
CA PHE A 21 15.18 15.39 1.47
C PHE A 21 16.44 16.24 1.68
N LEU A 22 16.32 17.55 1.75
CA LEU A 22 17.40 18.49 2.11
C LEU A 22 17.91 18.21 3.52
N ASN A 23 17.04 17.72 4.40
CA ASN A 23 17.41 17.32 5.75
C ASN A 23 18.37 16.13 5.78
N TYR A 24 18.36 15.25 4.77
CA TYR A 24 19.23 14.07 4.70
C TYR A 24 20.40 14.25 3.73
N CYS A 25 20.23 15.01 2.66
CA CYS A 25 21.28 15.25 1.67
C CYS A 25 20.99 16.55 0.90
N PRO A 26 21.36 17.71 1.48
CA PRO A 26 21.05 19.03 0.90
C PRO A 26 21.59 19.21 -0.51
N VAL A 27 22.80 18.73 -0.79
CA VAL A 27 23.43 18.80 -2.11
C VAL A 27 22.60 18.11 -3.19
N ILE A 28 22.07 16.92 -2.87
CA ILE A 28 21.26 16.13 -3.80
C ILE A 28 19.92 16.83 -4.09
N ALA A 29 19.28 17.38 -3.07
CA ALA A 29 18.00 18.02 -3.21
C ALA A 29 18.07 19.29 -4.05
N ILE A 30 19.13 20.09 -3.89
CA ILE A 30 19.36 21.29 -4.70
C ILE A 30 19.68 20.93 -6.14
N ALA A 31 20.51 19.92 -6.39
CA ALA A 31 20.81 19.44 -7.73
C ALA A 31 19.58 18.88 -8.47
N GLY A 32 18.58 18.38 -7.74
CA GLY A 32 17.29 17.91 -8.28
C GLY A 32 16.20 18.99 -8.37
N SER A 33 16.49 20.23 -7.94
CA SER A 33 15.51 21.32 -7.94
C SER A 33 15.28 21.86 -9.36
N LYS A 34 14.00 22.07 -9.71
CA LYS A 34 13.59 22.59 -11.01
C LYS A 34 13.68 24.13 -11.13
N THR A 35 14.11 24.82 -10.10
CA THR A 35 14.01 26.27 -10.03
C THR A 35 15.38 26.93 -10.22
N LYS A 36 15.49 27.69 -11.27
CA LYS A 36 16.56 28.63 -11.62
C LYS A 36 17.98 28.08 -11.74
N THR A 37 18.73 28.65 -12.65
CA THR A 37 20.18 28.52 -12.77
C THR A 37 20.84 29.02 -11.49
N TYR A 38 21.34 28.12 -10.68
CA TYR A 38 22.21 28.46 -9.56
C TYR A 38 23.65 28.16 -9.93
N SER A 39 24.52 29.11 -9.69
CA SER A 39 25.95 28.80 -9.64
C SER A 39 26.23 27.85 -8.49
N VAL A 40 27.34 27.11 -8.55
CA VAL A 40 27.73 26.20 -7.45
C VAL A 40 27.87 27.00 -6.15
N GLU A 41 28.39 28.21 -6.19
CA GLU A 41 28.52 29.10 -5.01
C GLU A 41 27.17 29.46 -4.43
N SER A 42 26.17 29.78 -5.27
CA SER A 42 24.81 30.10 -4.82
C SER A 42 24.10 28.91 -4.18
N MET A 43 24.34 27.71 -4.69
CA MET A 43 23.80 26.49 -4.11
C MET A 43 24.46 26.16 -2.77
N MET A 44 25.77 26.33 -2.67
CA MET A 44 26.51 26.11 -1.42
C MET A 44 26.06 27.09 -0.34
N GLU A 45 25.81 28.36 -0.69
CA GLU A 45 25.31 29.36 0.26
C GLU A 45 23.91 29.02 0.78
N GLN A 46 23.03 28.50 -0.09
CA GLN A 46 21.71 28.02 0.35
C GLN A 46 21.80 26.77 1.25
N ILE A 47 22.73 25.86 0.98
CA ILE A 47 22.99 24.70 1.85
C ILE A 47 23.44 25.19 3.24
N LYS A 48 24.37 26.11 3.32
CA LYS A 48 24.84 26.70 4.59
C LYS A 48 23.71 27.37 5.37
N GLN A 49 22.85 28.13 4.68
CA GLN A 49 21.69 28.77 5.30
C GLN A 49 20.71 27.75 5.87
N ILE A 50 20.44 26.66 5.15
CA ILE A 50 19.56 25.58 5.61
C ILE A 50 20.14 24.88 6.84
N TYR A 51 21.44 24.64 6.87
CA TYR A 51 22.12 24.06 8.04
C TYR A 51 22.09 24.99 9.24
N ALA A 52 22.28 26.29 9.02
CA ALA A 52 22.20 27.30 10.09
C ALA A 52 20.78 27.40 10.67
N GLU A 53 19.74 27.45 9.82
CA GLU A 53 18.33 27.44 10.24
C GLU A 53 17.98 26.17 11.03
N ARG A 54 18.57 25.07 10.68
CA ARG A 54 18.39 23.79 11.35
C ARG A 54 19.05 23.72 12.72
N ALA A 55 20.24 24.28 12.84
CA ALA A 55 20.93 24.39 14.14
C ALA A 55 20.08 25.18 15.14
N VAL A 56 19.46 26.27 14.69
CA VAL A 56 18.59 27.13 15.52
C VAL A 56 17.29 26.41 15.92
N ASN A 57 16.69 25.63 15.00
CA ASN A 57 15.37 25.02 15.21
C ASN A 57 15.42 23.66 15.95
N SER A 58 16.57 23.02 16.05
CA SER A 58 16.70 21.67 16.61
C SER A 58 17.00 21.62 18.10
N GLY A 59 17.16 22.77 18.75
CA GLY A 59 17.42 22.83 20.19
C GLY A 59 18.73 22.13 20.64
N PHE A 60 19.66 21.90 19.73
CA PHE A 60 20.95 21.27 20.06
C PHE A 60 21.78 22.20 20.93
N GLU A 61 22.07 21.77 22.12
CA GLU A 61 22.94 22.49 23.08
C GLU A 61 24.41 22.55 22.64
N ASP A 62 24.79 21.76 21.60
CA ASP A 62 26.17 21.70 21.14
C ASP A 62 26.32 22.28 19.71
N GLU A 63 26.49 23.63 19.65
CA GLU A 63 26.78 24.35 18.41
C GLU A 63 28.05 23.84 17.69
N SER A 64 28.96 23.16 18.38
CA SER A 64 30.25 22.73 17.83
C SER A 64 30.06 21.68 16.74
N LEU A 65 29.11 20.76 16.88
CA LEU A 65 28.82 19.70 15.89
C LEU A 65 28.28 20.25 14.57
N TYR A 66 27.48 21.33 14.63
CA TYR A 66 26.96 21.99 13.43
C TYR A 66 28.03 22.84 12.74
N ASN A 67 28.87 23.49 13.49
CA ASN A 67 29.98 24.27 12.97
C ASN A 67 30.99 23.37 12.23
N ASP A 68 31.24 22.17 12.75
CA ASP A 68 32.08 21.17 12.09
C ASP A 68 31.46 20.66 10.76
N GLU A 69 30.16 20.44 10.71
CA GLU A 69 29.46 20.08 9.45
C GLU A 69 29.45 21.24 8.44
N LEU A 70 29.27 22.48 8.89
CA LEU A 70 29.34 23.66 8.06
C LEU A 70 30.75 23.94 7.52
N LEU A 71 31.79 23.68 8.32
CA LEU A 71 33.20 23.79 7.91
C LEU A 71 33.49 22.72 6.83
N LYS A 72 33.03 21.51 6.98
CA LYS A 72 33.19 20.44 5.99
C LYS A 72 32.44 20.71 4.68
N LEU A 73 31.27 21.34 4.73
CA LEU A 73 30.56 21.79 3.54
C LEU A 73 31.34 22.91 2.79
N ASN A 74 32.10 23.75 3.51
CA ASN A 74 32.96 24.75 2.89
C ASN A 74 34.15 24.13 2.13
N GLU A 75 34.57 22.94 2.48
CA GLU A 75 35.66 22.21 1.84
C GLU A 75 35.21 21.41 0.59
N ILE A 76 33.90 21.31 0.33
CA ILE A 76 33.37 20.72 -0.90
C ILE A 76 33.61 21.72 -2.05
N ASP A 77 34.61 21.45 -2.87
CA ASP A 77 34.88 22.24 -4.05
C ASP A 77 33.84 22.00 -5.17
N ALA A 78 33.87 22.89 -6.18
CA ALA A 78 32.94 22.84 -7.30
C ALA A 78 33.06 21.55 -8.12
N SER A 79 34.23 20.88 -8.13
CA SER A 79 34.44 19.62 -8.85
C SER A 79 33.77 18.47 -8.15
N LYS A 80 33.89 18.35 -6.84
CA LYS A 80 33.26 17.35 -6.00
C LYS A 80 31.73 17.49 -6.00
N PHE A 81 31.27 18.74 -5.99
CA PHE A 81 29.83 19.03 -6.12
C PHE A 81 29.26 18.61 -7.47
N ASN A 82 29.98 18.89 -8.56
CA ASN A 82 29.56 18.51 -9.90
C ASN A 82 29.60 16.98 -10.08
N GLU A 83 30.60 16.30 -9.53
CA GLU A 83 30.68 14.84 -9.51
C GLU A 83 29.47 14.20 -8.78
N LEU A 84 29.11 14.71 -7.61
CA LEU A 84 27.92 14.29 -6.87
C LEU A 84 26.63 14.61 -7.63
N LYS A 85 26.56 15.75 -8.28
CA LYS A 85 25.44 16.18 -9.11
C LYS A 85 25.27 15.29 -10.34
N ASP A 86 26.37 14.91 -11.02
CA ASP A 86 26.34 14.00 -12.15
C ASP A 86 25.92 12.59 -11.74
N ILE A 87 26.32 12.14 -10.57
CA ILE A 87 25.93 10.86 -10.01
C ILE A 87 24.45 10.81 -9.64
N ILE A 88 23.87 11.91 -9.15
CA ILE A 88 22.57 11.95 -8.49
C ILE A 88 21.52 12.73 -9.29
N GLY A 89 21.90 13.84 -9.92
CA GLY A 89 21.02 14.75 -10.67
C GLY A 89 20.39 14.10 -11.90
N ALA A 90 21.13 13.21 -12.56
CA ALA A 90 20.65 12.47 -13.72
C ALA A 90 19.55 11.44 -13.37
N SER A 91 19.34 11.10 -12.09
CA SER A 91 18.38 10.07 -11.69
C SER A 91 16.97 10.59 -11.39
N LYS A 92 16.81 11.89 -11.15
CA LYS A 92 15.52 12.49 -10.72
C LYS A 92 14.97 13.60 -11.60
N ALA A 93 15.71 14.06 -12.58
CA ALA A 93 15.06 14.77 -13.66
C ALA A 93 13.99 13.82 -14.21
N SER A 94 12.72 14.22 -14.15
CA SER A 94 11.66 13.45 -14.75
C SER A 94 12.13 13.00 -16.14
N LYS A 95 11.66 11.85 -16.63
CA LYS A 95 12.06 11.31 -17.95
C LYS A 95 12.05 12.33 -19.12
N LYS A 96 11.51 13.54 -18.89
CA LYS A 96 11.41 14.65 -19.84
C LYS A 96 12.47 15.73 -19.69
N LYS A 97 13.36 15.70 -18.68
CA LYS A 97 14.25 16.81 -18.36
C LYS A 97 15.69 16.36 -18.29
N LYS A 98 16.26 16.06 -19.46
CA LYS A 98 17.58 15.47 -19.59
C LYS A 98 18.75 16.39 -19.20
N ASP A 99 18.56 17.69 -19.23
CA ASP A 99 19.65 18.65 -19.20
C ASP A 99 19.46 19.74 -18.15
N VAL A 100 18.90 19.39 -17.02
CA VAL A 100 18.53 20.37 -16.00
C VAL A 100 19.72 21.15 -15.45
N VAL A 101 20.88 20.53 -15.40
CA VAL A 101 22.11 21.23 -15.03
C VAL A 101 23.33 20.51 -15.64
N VAL A 102 24.06 21.19 -16.47
CA VAL A 102 25.33 20.75 -17.02
C VAL A 102 26.40 21.69 -16.54
N ASN A 103 27.50 21.19 -16.01
CA ASN A 103 28.67 22.00 -15.60
C ASN A 103 28.36 23.15 -14.63
N GLY A 104 27.45 22.98 -13.67
CA GLY A 104 27.08 23.98 -12.68
C GLY A 104 26.15 25.09 -13.21
N GLN A 105 25.73 25.05 -14.48
CA GLN A 105 24.76 25.96 -15.05
C GLN A 105 23.41 25.29 -15.22
N GLY A 106 22.33 25.95 -14.84
CA GLY A 106 20.97 25.45 -15.04
C GLY A 106 20.42 25.89 -16.41
N LEU A 107 19.25 25.43 -16.75
CA LEU A 107 18.51 25.84 -17.94
C LEU A 107 18.13 27.33 -17.85
N THR A 108 18.06 28.02 -18.99
CA THR A 108 17.50 29.36 -19.10
C THR A 108 15.99 29.34 -18.81
N ASP A 109 15.44 30.51 -18.44
CA ASP A 109 13.99 30.64 -18.20
C ASP A 109 13.15 30.18 -19.41
N GLU A 110 13.63 30.48 -20.64
CA GLU A 110 13.02 30.07 -21.89
C GLU A 110 13.08 28.55 -22.10
N GLN A 111 14.20 27.90 -21.74
CA GLN A 111 14.34 26.46 -21.78
C GLN A 111 13.48 25.73 -20.71
N ILE A 112 13.21 26.42 -19.61
CA ILE A 112 12.33 25.90 -18.53
C ILE A 112 10.87 26.01 -18.94
N GLU A 113 10.47 27.05 -19.64
CA GLU A 113 9.09 27.29 -20.08
C GLU A 113 8.62 26.23 -21.08
N HIS A 114 9.53 25.73 -21.94
CA HIS A 114 9.27 24.71 -22.97
C HIS A 114 9.58 23.26 -22.54
N LEU A 115 9.98 23.05 -21.30
CA LEU A 115 10.33 21.70 -20.81
C LEU A 115 9.14 20.73 -20.72
N ASP A 116 7.93 21.24 -20.63
CA ASP A 116 6.69 20.49 -20.49
C ASP A 116 5.89 20.42 -21.81
N ASP A 117 6.36 21.10 -22.86
CA ASP A 117 5.75 21.01 -24.17
C ASP A 117 5.92 19.59 -24.75
N PRO A 118 4.85 18.99 -25.32
CA PRO A 118 5.00 17.71 -25.99
C PRO A 118 5.94 17.89 -27.19
N GLU A 119 6.99 17.09 -27.29
CA GLU A 119 7.78 17.02 -28.51
C GLU A 119 6.83 16.85 -29.72
N PRO A 120 6.94 17.65 -30.76
CA PRO A 120 6.15 17.43 -31.94
C PRO A 120 6.43 16.01 -32.43
N ALA A 121 5.37 15.25 -32.63
CA ALA A 121 5.45 13.88 -33.12
C ALA A 121 6.03 13.91 -34.55
N THR A 122 7.34 13.98 -34.66
CA THR A 122 8.03 13.66 -35.91
C THR A 122 7.89 12.16 -36.15
N PRO A 123 7.46 11.73 -37.32
CA PRO A 123 7.46 10.31 -37.66
C PRO A 123 8.87 9.75 -37.41
N PRO A 124 9.00 8.54 -36.86
CA PRO A 124 10.32 7.98 -36.59
C PRO A 124 11.05 7.81 -37.90
N THR A 125 12.08 8.59 -38.12
CA THR A 125 13.07 8.35 -39.18
C THR A 125 13.67 6.97 -38.94
N PRO A 126 13.81 6.08 -39.91
CA PRO A 126 14.40 4.77 -39.72
C PRO A 126 15.79 4.93 -39.10
N SER A 127 15.98 4.50 -37.85
CA SER A 127 17.26 4.58 -37.15
C SER A 127 18.26 3.64 -37.82
N THR A 128 19.46 4.12 -38.10
CA THR A 128 20.52 3.24 -38.61
C THR A 128 20.87 2.17 -37.59
N PRO A 129 21.38 1.00 -37.99
CA PRO A 129 21.81 -0.05 -37.08
C PRO A 129 22.80 0.45 -36.01
N GLU A 130 23.68 1.41 -36.35
CA GLU A 130 24.62 2.05 -35.44
C GLU A 130 23.90 2.92 -34.38
N GLU A 131 22.89 3.70 -34.78
CA GLU A 131 22.10 4.50 -33.83
C GLU A 131 21.25 3.62 -32.88
N LEU A 132 20.76 2.50 -33.36
CA LEU A 132 20.07 1.51 -32.52
C LEU A 132 21.00 0.86 -31.52
N GLU A 133 22.23 0.56 -31.90
CA GLU A 133 23.26 -0.02 -31.03
C GLU A 133 23.73 1.01 -29.99
N ASP A 134 23.90 2.26 -30.38
CA ASP A 134 24.28 3.36 -29.49
C ASP A 134 23.17 3.68 -28.48
N ARG A 135 21.90 3.66 -28.90
CA ARG A 135 20.72 3.74 -28.00
C ARG A 135 20.66 2.57 -27.02
N LYS A 136 20.99 1.37 -27.49
CA LYS A 136 21.05 0.16 -26.65
C LYS A 136 22.15 0.26 -25.61
N LYS A 137 23.37 0.68 -26.00
CA LYS A 137 24.51 0.92 -25.10
C LYS A 137 24.20 2.01 -24.07
N LYS A 138 23.62 3.15 -24.49
CA LYS A 138 23.18 4.24 -23.61
C LYS A 138 22.09 3.78 -22.63
N LYS A 139 21.14 2.95 -23.07
CA LYS A 139 20.09 2.38 -22.21
C LYS A 139 20.69 1.43 -21.18
N GLN A 140 21.58 0.53 -21.58
CA GLN A 140 22.27 -0.40 -20.68
C GLN A 140 23.14 0.34 -19.65
N ALA A 141 23.89 1.35 -20.07
CA ALA A 141 24.67 2.18 -19.16
C ALA A 141 23.78 2.93 -18.14
N LYS A 142 22.61 3.42 -18.58
CA LYS A 142 21.63 4.08 -17.71
C LYS A 142 21.00 3.12 -16.70
N GLU A 143 20.67 1.90 -17.12
CA GLU A 143 20.13 0.85 -16.24
C GLU A 143 21.18 0.38 -15.23
N ALA A 144 22.44 0.18 -15.67
CA ALA A 144 23.55 -0.16 -14.79
C ALA A 144 23.81 0.93 -13.73
N ARG A 145 23.81 2.20 -14.15
CA ARG A 145 23.97 3.35 -13.24
C ARG A 145 22.82 3.44 -12.22
N LYS A 146 21.57 3.25 -12.66
CA LYS A 146 20.41 3.22 -11.76
C LYS A 146 20.57 2.12 -10.72
N LYS A 147 20.95 0.92 -11.15
CA LYS A 147 21.18 -0.24 -10.29
C LYS A 147 22.27 0.03 -9.25
N ALA A 148 23.38 0.66 -9.66
CA ALA A 148 24.45 1.05 -8.74
C ALA A 148 23.99 2.05 -7.67
N ILE A 149 23.20 3.05 -8.05
CA ILE A 149 22.62 4.04 -7.11
C ILE A 149 21.67 3.36 -6.12
N ASP A 150 20.82 2.45 -6.60
CA ASP A 150 19.88 1.74 -5.75
C ASP A 150 20.62 0.82 -4.74
N ILE A 151 21.73 0.21 -5.15
CA ILE A 151 22.61 -0.57 -4.26
C ILE A 151 23.27 0.33 -3.21
N LEU A 152 23.87 1.45 -3.60
CA LEU A 152 24.49 2.40 -2.67
C LEU A 152 23.51 2.92 -1.62
N ARG A 153 22.28 3.24 -2.03
CA ARG A 153 21.21 3.62 -1.09
C ARG A 153 20.88 2.48 -0.15
N GLY A 154 20.70 1.29 -0.69
CA GLY A 154 20.42 0.11 0.09
C GLY A 154 21.47 -0.17 1.17
N VAL A 155 22.73 0.01 0.84
CA VAL A 155 23.87 -0.13 1.76
C VAL A 155 23.83 0.99 2.82
N SER A 156 23.71 2.25 2.40
CA SER A 156 23.75 3.42 3.30
C SER A 156 22.68 3.40 4.37
N ILE A 157 21.48 2.89 4.04
CA ILE A 157 20.35 2.80 4.99
C ILE A 157 20.63 1.77 6.11
N ARG A 158 21.44 0.76 5.83
CA ARG A 158 21.68 -0.37 6.73
C ARG A 158 22.87 -0.17 7.68
N MET A 159 23.88 0.58 7.24
CA MET A 159 25.08 0.81 8.03
C MET A 159 24.83 1.43 9.42
N PRO A 160 23.94 2.41 9.60
CA PRO A 160 23.70 3.02 10.92
C PRO A 160 23.32 2.02 12.00
N LEU A 161 22.46 1.06 11.66
CA LEU A 161 22.03 0.02 12.60
C LEU A 161 23.19 -0.91 13.01
N MET A 162 24.04 -1.32 12.06
CA MET A 162 25.22 -2.15 12.32
C MET A 162 26.28 -1.37 13.12
N ILE A 163 26.44 -0.07 12.87
CA ILE A 163 27.33 0.79 13.66
C ILE A 163 26.82 0.91 15.09
N TYR A 164 25.50 1.05 15.29
CA TYR A 164 24.91 1.06 16.63
C TYR A 164 25.22 -0.24 17.38
N GLY A 165 25.17 -1.38 16.73
CA GLY A 165 25.45 -2.69 17.29
C GLY A 165 26.93 -3.08 17.34
N ALA A 166 27.81 -2.31 16.74
CA ALA A 166 29.23 -2.68 16.66
C ALA A 166 29.86 -2.88 18.05
N ASP A 167 30.50 -4.01 18.26
CA ASP A 167 31.15 -4.38 19.53
C ASP A 167 32.60 -3.87 19.55
N VAL A 168 32.73 -2.55 19.54
CA VAL A 168 34.00 -1.83 19.62
C VAL A 168 33.90 -0.76 20.71
N SER A 169 35.06 -0.40 21.30
CA SER A 169 35.11 0.66 22.31
C SER A 169 34.47 1.96 21.78
N ILE A 170 33.81 2.69 22.67
CA ILE A 170 33.19 3.97 22.32
C ILE A 170 34.20 5.01 21.83
N ASP A 171 35.44 4.91 22.31
CA ASP A 171 36.54 5.80 21.96
C ASP A 171 37.23 5.42 20.64
N GLU A 172 36.95 4.24 20.09
CA GLU A 172 37.53 3.76 18.86
C GLU A 172 36.71 4.23 17.65
N ASP A 173 37.43 4.76 16.66
CA ASP A 173 36.80 5.21 15.41
C ASP A 173 36.48 4.04 14.50
N ILE A 174 35.25 3.99 14.04
CA ILE A 174 34.84 3.06 12.99
C ILE A 174 34.96 3.80 11.67
N ASP A 175 36.03 3.55 10.92
CA ASP A 175 36.11 4.02 9.54
C ASP A 175 35.49 3.02 8.58
N ILE A 176 35.20 3.47 7.35
CA ILE A 176 34.50 2.64 6.36
C ILE A 176 35.30 1.40 5.93
N GLY A 177 36.62 1.45 5.98
CA GLY A 177 37.49 0.30 5.67
C GLY A 177 37.50 -0.73 6.80
N SER A 178 37.56 -0.28 8.06
CA SER A 178 37.51 -1.16 9.24
C SER A 178 36.13 -1.75 9.47
N PHE A 179 35.06 -1.05 9.05
CA PHE A 179 33.68 -1.51 9.18
C PHE A 179 33.45 -2.91 8.59
N VAL A 180 34.06 -3.20 7.45
CA VAL A 180 33.96 -4.51 6.79
C VAL A 180 34.46 -5.67 7.68
N ASN A 181 35.50 -5.41 8.49
CA ASN A 181 36.11 -6.38 9.39
C ASN A 181 35.36 -6.56 10.72
N ILE A 182 34.60 -5.56 11.12
CA ILE A 182 33.83 -5.57 12.37
C ILE A 182 32.60 -6.48 12.25
N VAL A 183 32.02 -6.58 11.06
CA VAL A 183 30.80 -7.33 10.80
C VAL A 183 31.19 -8.74 10.30
N ASP A 184 30.74 -9.78 10.97
CA ASP A 184 30.91 -11.17 10.53
C ASP A 184 30.11 -11.47 9.25
N ASP A 185 30.43 -12.59 8.57
CA ASP A 185 29.85 -12.88 7.25
C ASP A 185 28.35 -13.24 7.32
N GLU A 186 27.90 -13.88 8.38
CA GLU A 186 26.48 -14.21 8.56
C GLU A 186 25.66 -12.94 8.85
N SER A 187 26.18 -12.06 9.69
CA SER A 187 25.61 -10.74 9.95
C SER A 187 25.61 -9.86 8.70
N TRP A 188 26.68 -9.93 7.92
CA TRP A 188 26.75 -9.22 6.65
C TRP A 188 25.62 -9.64 5.70
N LYS A 189 25.36 -10.94 5.55
CA LYS A 189 24.27 -11.47 4.74
C LYS A 189 22.89 -11.04 5.25
N GLU A 190 22.69 -10.99 6.58
CA GLU A 190 21.40 -10.60 7.17
C GLU A 190 21.09 -9.12 6.94
N PHE A 191 22.08 -8.25 7.11
CA PHE A 191 21.87 -6.81 7.15
C PHE A 191 22.17 -6.10 5.84
N MET A 192 22.98 -6.64 4.94
CA MET A 192 23.31 -6.00 3.66
C MET A 192 22.36 -6.42 2.53
N PRO A 193 22.25 -5.61 1.46
CA PRO A 193 21.43 -6.00 0.31
C PRO A 193 21.91 -7.32 -0.31
N ALA A 194 20.99 -8.16 -0.75
CA ALA A 194 21.30 -9.40 -1.43
C ALA A 194 22.29 -9.18 -2.59
N GLY A 195 23.37 -9.98 -2.63
CA GLY A 195 24.40 -9.88 -3.65
C GLY A 195 25.49 -8.82 -3.39
N VAL A 196 25.40 -8.04 -2.32
CA VAL A 196 26.46 -7.11 -1.91
C VAL A 196 27.41 -7.85 -0.96
N THR A 197 28.44 -8.47 -1.50
CA THR A 197 29.51 -9.09 -0.69
C THR A 197 30.43 -8.02 -0.10
N LYS A 198 31.29 -8.41 0.84
CA LYS A 198 32.29 -7.52 1.43
C LYS A 198 33.29 -6.99 0.38
N GLU A 199 33.61 -7.82 -0.61
CA GLU A 199 34.45 -7.44 -1.74
C GLU A 199 33.80 -6.38 -2.60
N ILE A 200 32.55 -6.59 -2.98
CA ILE A 200 31.75 -5.60 -3.75
C ILE A 200 31.60 -4.28 -2.96
N PHE A 201 31.31 -4.37 -1.65
CA PHE A 201 31.25 -3.19 -0.80
C PHE A 201 32.57 -2.43 -0.77
N SER A 202 33.71 -3.13 -0.74
CA SER A 202 35.02 -2.50 -0.73
C SER A 202 35.26 -1.65 -2.00
N GLU A 203 34.68 -2.03 -3.14
CA GLU A 203 34.71 -1.21 -4.34
C GLU A 203 33.85 0.06 -4.24
N PHE A 204 32.81 0.05 -3.40
CA PHE A 204 31.93 1.18 -3.15
C PHE A 204 32.46 2.16 -2.10
N THR A 205 33.45 1.77 -1.28
CA THR A 205 33.99 2.63 -0.23
C THR A 205 34.49 3.98 -0.72
N LYS A 206 35.01 4.05 -1.97
CA LYS A 206 35.45 5.27 -2.64
C LYS A 206 34.35 6.33 -2.86
N TYR A 207 33.07 5.94 -2.77
CA TYR A 207 31.93 6.87 -2.90
C TYR A 207 31.47 7.44 -1.57
N TYR A 208 32.09 7.03 -0.46
CA TYR A 208 31.79 7.54 0.87
C TYR A 208 32.92 8.47 1.32
N ASP A 209 32.53 9.58 1.92
CA ASP A 209 33.47 10.42 2.63
C ASP A 209 33.83 9.74 3.96
N ARG A 210 35.11 9.53 4.19
CA ARG A 210 35.63 8.82 5.37
C ARG A 210 35.32 9.57 6.66
N ASP A 211 35.48 10.88 6.66
CA ASP A 211 35.33 11.70 7.85
C ASP A 211 33.86 11.86 8.24
N VAL A 212 32.98 12.00 7.23
CA VAL A 212 31.53 12.00 7.42
C VAL A 212 31.07 10.65 7.98
N PHE A 213 31.60 9.54 7.50
CA PHE A 213 31.26 8.20 7.99
C PHE A 213 31.66 8.03 9.47
N ILE A 214 32.89 8.43 9.83
CA ILE A 214 33.39 8.37 11.19
C ILE A 214 32.55 9.28 12.11
N ALA A 215 32.26 10.52 11.69
CA ALA A 215 31.46 11.44 12.46
C ALA A 215 30.03 10.93 12.72
N ALA A 216 29.38 10.38 11.68
CA ALA A 216 28.06 9.76 11.83
C ALA A 216 28.08 8.57 12.79
N GLY A 217 29.09 7.70 12.67
CA GLY A 217 29.28 6.57 13.56
C GLY A 217 29.52 6.99 15.02
N LYS A 218 30.34 7.99 15.24
CA LYS A 218 30.55 8.58 16.57
C LYS A 218 29.26 9.12 17.15
N ARG A 219 28.49 9.87 16.34
CA ARG A 219 27.21 10.45 16.78
C ARG A 219 26.22 9.39 17.25
N ILE A 220 26.01 8.34 16.46
CA ILE A 220 25.09 7.24 16.82
C ILE A 220 25.51 6.61 18.15
N ARG A 221 26.79 6.31 18.29
CA ARG A 221 27.32 5.66 19.51
C ARG A 221 27.31 6.56 20.72
N ARG A 222 27.60 7.86 20.56
CA ARG A 222 27.51 8.85 21.65
C ARG A 222 26.08 9.03 22.12
N LEU A 223 25.09 9.12 21.22
CA LEU A 223 23.68 9.17 21.59
C LEU A 223 23.25 7.94 22.40
N ALA A 224 23.66 6.75 21.95
CA ALA A 224 23.37 5.52 22.68
C ALA A 224 24.05 5.48 24.06
N SER A 225 25.30 5.95 24.16
CA SER A 225 26.02 6.03 25.44
C SER A 225 25.49 7.14 26.37
N ALA A 226 24.97 8.22 25.79
CA ALA A 226 24.32 9.27 26.60
C ALA A 226 23.03 8.72 27.22
N ALA A 227 22.24 7.94 26.44
CA ALA A 227 21.06 7.28 26.98
C ALA A 227 21.36 6.35 28.17
N ASP A 228 22.52 5.72 28.20
CA ASP A 228 22.91 4.84 29.32
C ASP A 228 23.17 5.56 30.66
N ARG A 229 23.24 6.89 30.66
CA ARG A 229 23.40 7.73 31.88
C ARG A 229 22.05 8.18 32.42
N GLU A 230 20.99 7.95 31.72
CA GLU A 230 19.63 8.32 32.08
C GLU A 230 18.96 7.24 32.91
N THR A 231 17.88 7.61 33.58
CA THR A 231 17.01 6.63 34.23
C THR A 231 16.40 5.67 33.23
N PRO A 232 15.99 4.46 33.61
CA PRO A 232 15.44 3.47 32.66
C PRO A 232 14.30 4.01 31.78
N THR A 233 13.37 4.80 32.32
CA THR A 233 12.28 5.41 31.57
C THR A 233 12.80 6.34 30.47
N ARG A 234 13.68 7.29 30.84
CA ARG A 234 14.28 8.23 29.87
C ARG A 234 15.15 7.52 28.85
N ARG A 235 15.89 6.50 29.29
CA ARG A 235 16.71 5.66 28.40
C ARG A 235 15.89 4.98 27.33
N VAL A 236 14.74 4.38 27.68
CA VAL A 236 13.84 3.74 26.72
C VAL A 236 13.38 4.75 25.67
N VAL A 237 12.99 5.96 26.09
CA VAL A 237 12.56 7.03 25.16
C VAL A 237 13.69 7.43 24.21
N GLN A 238 14.91 7.61 24.71
CA GLN A 238 16.07 7.99 23.89
C GLN A 238 16.48 6.88 22.92
N ILE A 239 16.48 5.62 23.36
CA ILE A 239 16.75 4.47 22.48
C ILE A 239 15.68 4.38 21.39
N ALA A 240 14.40 4.51 21.71
CA ALA A 240 13.32 4.52 20.74
C ALA A 240 13.49 5.65 19.70
N GLU A 241 13.95 6.83 20.15
CA GLU A 241 14.24 7.96 19.27
C GLU A 241 15.40 7.68 18.30
N ILE A 242 16.46 7.03 18.76
CA ILE A 242 17.56 6.59 17.88
C ILE A 242 17.03 5.65 16.80
N PHE A 243 16.21 4.66 17.16
CA PHE A 243 15.63 3.70 16.19
C PHE A 243 14.64 4.35 15.22
N ARG A 244 13.94 5.41 15.60
CA ARG A 244 13.06 6.18 14.71
C ARG A 244 13.79 6.71 13.48
N HIS A 245 15.07 7.00 13.60
CA HIS A 245 15.90 7.49 12.52
C HIS A 245 16.44 6.37 11.60
N PHE A 246 16.33 5.11 12.00
CA PHE A 246 16.71 3.98 11.16
C PHE A 246 15.57 3.62 10.20
N LYS A 247 15.87 3.53 8.91
CA LYS A 247 14.87 3.23 7.88
C LYS A 247 14.81 1.73 7.60
N ASN A 248 13.60 1.25 7.28
CA ASN A 248 13.42 -0.11 6.79
C ASN A 248 14.15 -0.30 5.46
N PRO A 249 15.10 -1.22 5.40
CA PRO A 249 15.90 -1.40 4.20
C PRO A 249 15.15 -2.11 3.07
N ASP A 250 14.34 -3.12 3.35
CA ASP A 250 13.55 -3.90 2.39
C ASP A 250 12.48 -4.77 3.08
N LYS A 251 11.78 -5.60 2.27
CA LYS A 251 10.74 -6.53 2.74
C LYS A 251 11.26 -7.69 3.60
N GLU A 252 12.55 -7.98 3.53
CA GLU A 252 13.17 -9.14 4.19
C GLU A 252 13.74 -8.74 5.55
N THR A 253 14.17 -7.47 5.65
CA THR A 253 14.71 -6.89 6.87
C THR A 253 13.80 -5.79 7.37
N VAL A 254 12.60 -6.15 7.79
CA VAL A 254 11.65 -5.21 8.39
C VAL A 254 12.07 -4.93 9.83
N LEU A 255 12.37 -3.65 10.10
CA LEU A 255 12.58 -3.15 11.45
C LEU A 255 11.23 -2.67 11.98
N THR A 256 10.76 -3.27 13.07
CA THR A 256 9.47 -2.90 13.67
C THR A 256 9.60 -1.55 14.37
N PRO A 257 8.85 -0.51 13.93
CA PRO A 257 8.87 0.78 14.62
C PRO A 257 8.41 0.68 16.07
N TRP A 258 8.91 1.57 16.93
CA TRP A 258 8.53 1.58 18.34
C TRP A 258 7.02 1.74 18.56
N ARG A 259 6.36 2.56 17.74
CA ARG A 259 4.90 2.70 17.73
C ARG A 259 4.20 1.36 17.52
N VAL A 260 4.68 0.59 16.54
CA VAL A 260 4.08 -0.73 16.20
C VAL A 260 4.31 -1.75 17.30
N VAL A 261 5.49 -1.74 17.94
CA VAL A 261 5.76 -2.59 19.11
C VAL A 261 4.78 -2.27 20.24
N ASN A 262 4.61 -0.99 20.57
CA ASN A 262 3.69 -0.55 21.62
C ASN A 262 2.25 -0.94 21.33
N MET A 263 1.78 -0.74 20.10
CA MET A 263 0.44 -1.14 19.68
C MET A 263 0.26 -2.65 19.79
N HIS A 264 1.16 -3.43 19.19
CA HIS A 264 1.08 -4.89 19.21
C HIS A 264 1.06 -5.43 20.65
N MET A 265 1.98 -4.99 21.48
CA MET A 265 2.10 -5.49 22.84
C MET A 265 0.95 -5.04 23.73
N SER A 266 0.57 -3.78 23.68
CA SER A 266 -0.51 -3.24 24.51
C SER A 266 -1.87 -3.85 24.16
N GLU A 267 -2.11 -4.20 22.89
CA GLU A 267 -3.37 -4.82 22.48
C GLU A 267 -3.44 -6.32 22.77
N THR A 268 -2.32 -6.99 22.92
CA THR A 268 -2.26 -8.44 23.13
C THR A 268 -1.96 -8.82 24.58
N LEU A 269 -0.81 -8.42 25.07
CA LEU A 269 -0.34 -8.80 26.41
C LEU A 269 -0.58 -7.71 27.48
N GLY A 270 -0.82 -6.47 27.05
CA GLY A 270 -0.85 -5.32 27.94
C GLY A 270 0.55 -4.82 28.31
N GLY A 271 0.69 -4.26 29.51
CA GLY A 271 1.94 -3.68 29.99
C GLY A 271 1.99 -2.16 29.86
N TRP A 272 3.20 -1.56 29.82
CA TRP A 272 3.37 -0.13 29.84
C TRP A 272 3.59 0.45 28.44
N CYS A 273 2.61 1.20 27.94
CA CYS A 273 2.58 1.79 26.60
C CYS A 273 3.02 3.26 26.62
N PHE A 274 3.90 3.62 25.70
CA PHE A 274 4.48 4.96 25.56
C PHE A 274 3.63 5.91 24.69
N PHE A 275 2.43 5.49 24.31
CA PHE A 275 1.53 6.25 23.45
C PHE A 275 0.13 6.35 24.04
N ASN A 276 -0.60 7.43 23.75
CA ASN A 276 -1.99 7.60 24.15
C ASN A 276 -2.93 6.57 23.46
N GLU A 277 -4.23 6.62 23.75
CA GLU A 277 -5.19 5.64 23.25
C GLU A 277 -5.48 5.78 21.74
N ASN A 278 -5.25 6.95 21.15
CA ASN A 278 -5.63 7.27 19.78
C ASN A 278 -4.42 7.32 18.81
N PHE A 279 -3.32 6.67 19.15
CA PHE A 279 -2.08 6.74 18.36
C PHE A 279 -2.07 5.83 17.12
N GLU A 280 -3.06 4.96 16.98
CA GLU A 280 -3.06 3.90 15.99
C GLU A 280 -3.31 4.39 14.58
N ASP A 281 -4.19 5.38 14.42
CA ASP A 281 -4.65 5.90 13.13
C ASP A 281 -3.86 7.11 12.63
N ASP A 282 -2.93 7.65 13.44
CA ASP A 282 -2.12 8.82 13.07
C ASP A 282 -0.65 8.43 12.87
N THR A 283 -0.10 8.77 11.70
CA THR A 283 1.31 8.55 11.39
C THR A 283 2.25 9.56 12.05
N GLN A 284 1.72 10.60 12.71
CA GLN A 284 2.49 11.60 13.43
C GLN A 284 2.78 11.13 14.87
N GLU A 285 3.69 10.20 15.05
CA GLU A 285 4.05 9.59 16.34
C GLU A 285 4.28 10.59 17.46
N GLU A 286 4.83 11.77 17.14
CA GLU A 286 5.21 12.79 18.14
C GLU A 286 4.02 13.37 18.90
N LYS A 287 2.84 13.44 18.27
CA LYS A 287 1.62 13.96 18.93
C LYS A 287 1.02 13.01 19.94
N HIS A 288 1.35 11.74 19.84
CA HIS A 288 0.73 10.67 20.61
C HIS A 288 1.67 10.07 21.64
N ARG A 289 2.94 10.47 21.64
CA ARG A 289 3.93 10.03 22.63
C ARG A 289 3.62 10.66 23.99
N LEU A 290 3.63 9.84 25.00
CA LEU A 290 3.46 10.25 26.39
C LEU A 290 4.82 10.51 27.04
N GLU A 291 4.92 11.54 27.87
CA GLU A 291 6.08 11.76 28.74
C GLU A 291 6.17 10.66 29.80
N GLU A 292 5.03 10.33 30.40
CA GLU A 292 4.88 9.19 31.30
C GLU A 292 4.06 8.09 30.63
N PRO A 293 4.62 6.87 30.48
CA PRO A 293 3.90 5.74 29.89
C PRO A 293 2.67 5.34 30.69
N ARG A 294 1.62 4.88 29.99
CA ARG A 294 0.38 4.41 30.61
C ARG A 294 0.36 2.89 30.75
N PHE A 295 -0.21 2.41 31.85
CA PHE A 295 -0.45 0.98 32.03
C PHE A 295 -1.69 0.53 31.26
N VAL A 296 -1.56 -0.55 30.47
CA VAL A 296 -2.65 -1.20 29.74
C VAL A 296 -2.89 -2.57 30.35
N ASP A 297 -4.05 -2.73 30.98
CA ASP A 297 -4.43 -3.98 31.63
C ASP A 297 -5.31 -4.82 30.69
N ARG A 298 -4.89 -6.03 30.38
CA ARG A 298 -5.66 -7.07 29.67
C ARG A 298 -6.15 -8.17 30.63
N GLY A 299 -6.30 -7.83 31.90
CA GLY A 299 -6.80 -8.72 32.95
C GLY A 299 -5.85 -9.87 33.26
N GLU A 300 -6.36 -11.09 33.26
CA GLU A 300 -5.57 -12.28 33.56
C GLU A 300 -4.32 -12.43 32.68
N VAL A 301 -4.39 -11.99 31.41
CA VAL A 301 -3.25 -12.08 30.49
C VAL A 301 -2.10 -11.21 31.01
N THR A 302 -2.34 -9.93 31.29
CA THR A 302 -1.32 -9.01 31.79
C THR A 302 -0.75 -9.47 33.14
N ASN A 303 -1.63 -9.85 34.04
CA ASN A 303 -1.23 -10.29 35.40
C ASN A 303 -0.38 -11.57 35.40
N THR A 304 -0.60 -12.47 34.46
CA THR A 304 0.19 -13.71 34.36
C THR A 304 1.46 -13.56 33.56
N VAL A 305 1.42 -12.79 32.46
CA VAL A 305 2.57 -12.61 31.55
C VAL A 305 3.64 -11.71 32.16
N PHE A 306 3.24 -10.71 32.95
CA PHE A 306 4.16 -9.82 33.65
C PHE A 306 4.29 -10.16 35.12
N ALA A 307 3.88 -11.37 35.58
CA ALA A 307 4.15 -11.83 36.94
C ALA A 307 5.68 -11.82 37.24
N GLU A 308 6.05 -11.63 38.48
CA GLU A 308 7.46 -11.45 38.93
C GLU A 308 8.43 -12.48 38.31
N ASN A 309 8.03 -13.74 38.27
CA ASN A 309 8.85 -14.86 37.81
C ASN A 309 8.57 -15.27 36.34
N ALA A 310 7.70 -14.56 35.65
CA ALA A 310 7.35 -14.85 34.28
C ALA A 310 8.51 -14.57 33.33
N LYS A 311 8.55 -15.28 32.19
CA LYS A 311 9.62 -15.22 31.20
C LYS A 311 9.03 -15.05 29.83
N ILE A 312 9.49 -14.00 29.14
CA ILE A 312 9.05 -13.70 27.77
C ILE A 312 10.23 -13.87 26.83
N LEU A 313 9.97 -14.56 25.71
CA LEU A 313 10.95 -14.86 24.69
C LEU A 313 10.62 -14.15 23.38
N GLU A 314 11.60 -13.46 22.79
CA GLU A 314 11.56 -13.07 21.38
C GLU A 314 12.42 -14.02 20.54
N ILE A 315 11.89 -14.49 19.40
CA ILE A 315 12.63 -15.32 18.44
C ILE A 315 12.88 -14.51 17.16
N ASN A 316 14.15 -14.36 16.80
CA ASN A 316 14.66 -13.57 15.68
C ASN A 316 14.60 -12.05 15.94
N SER A 317 15.03 -11.63 17.11
CA SER A 317 15.25 -10.21 17.40
C SER A 317 16.29 -9.59 16.46
N LYS A 318 16.01 -8.41 15.95
CA LYS A 318 16.95 -7.61 15.15
C LYS A 318 17.33 -6.30 15.83
N THR A 319 16.37 -5.66 16.46
CA THR A 319 16.52 -4.34 17.09
C THR A 319 16.51 -4.39 18.61
N GLY A 320 15.90 -5.41 19.20
CA GLY A 320 15.68 -5.50 20.62
C GLY A 320 14.51 -4.65 21.14
N LEU A 321 13.67 -4.07 20.27
CA LEU A 321 12.58 -3.19 20.71
C LEU A 321 11.43 -3.96 21.37
N TYR A 322 11.09 -5.17 20.96
CA TYR A 322 10.15 -6.03 21.69
C TYR A 322 10.66 -6.37 23.09
N PRO A 323 11.88 -6.88 23.24
CA PRO A 323 12.46 -7.09 24.58
C PRO A 323 12.57 -5.82 25.39
N LEU A 324 12.77 -4.65 24.78
CA LEU A 324 12.81 -3.37 25.47
C LEU A 324 11.45 -3.02 26.09
N TYR A 325 10.35 -3.21 25.35
CA TYR A 325 8.99 -3.05 25.86
C TYR A 325 8.70 -4.01 27.01
N VAL A 326 9.09 -5.27 26.83
CA VAL A 326 8.94 -6.33 27.84
C VAL A 326 9.72 -5.96 29.11
N ALA A 327 11.00 -5.61 28.96
CA ALA A 327 11.86 -5.20 30.08
C ALA A 327 11.26 -4.01 30.84
N TYR A 328 10.78 -3.01 30.12
CA TYR A 328 10.18 -1.83 30.74
C TYR A 328 8.89 -2.16 31.50
N SER A 329 8.06 -3.04 30.96
CA SER A 329 6.81 -3.45 31.62
C SER A 329 7.09 -4.20 32.90
N PHE A 330 8.06 -5.11 32.93
CA PHE A 330 8.51 -5.76 34.20
C PHE A 330 9.18 -4.80 35.15
N TYR A 331 9.99 -3.87 34.65
CA TYR A 331 10.66 -2.85 35.47
C TYR A 331 9.64 -2.00 36.22
N LYS A 332 8.66 -1.44 35.51
CA LYS A 332 7.61 -0.62 36.15
C LYS A 332 6.76 -1.40 37.16
N GLN A 333 6.59 -2.70 36.93
CA GLN A 333 5.88 -3.55 37.88
C GLN A 333 6.70 -3.72 39.17
N ARG A 334 8.02 -3.90 39.09
CA ARG A 334 8.89 -3.97 40.25
C ARG A 334 8.98 -2.62 41.00
N MET A 335 8.78 -1.53 40.29
CA MET A 335 8.66 -0.17 40.80
C MET A 335 7.25 0.15 41.32
N GLU A 336 6.34 -0.83 41.38
CA GLU A 336 4.94 -0.64 41.78
C GLU A 336 4.21 0.47 40.96
N GLY A 337 4.64 0.70 39.72
CA GLY A 337 4.12 1.73 38.84
C GLY A 337 4.60 3.16 39.14
N MET A 338 5.44 3.35 40.18
CA MET A 338 5.96 4.67 40.53
C MET A 338 6.90 5.26 39.48
N SER A 339 7.15 6.58 39.56
CA SER A 339 8.11 7.27 38.71
C SER A 339 9.56 6.89 39.06
N ASP A 340 10.46 6.99 38.05
CA ASP A 340 11.89 6.84 38.30
C ASP A 340 12.42 7.93 39.29
N ASP A 341 11.76 9.08 39.29
CA ASP A 341 12.13 10.20 40.18
C ASP A 341 11.77 9.96 41.67
N ASP A 342 10.97 8.92 41.95
CA ASP A 342 10.62 8.51 43.32
C ASP A 342 11.64 7.54 43.94
N TRP A 343 12.68 7.15 43.18
CA TRP A 343 13.70 6.17 43.61
C TRP A 343 15.11 6.71 43.38
N GLU A 344 16.09 6.12 44.11
CA GLU A 344 17.50 6.43 43.85
C GLU A 344 17.93 5.81 42.49
N PRO A 345 18.77 6.50 41.71
CA PRO A 345 19.19 6.01 40.37
C PRO A 345 19.79 4.60 40.38
N GLU A 346 20.52 4.26 41.46
CA GLU A 346 21.13 2.95 41.65
C GLU A 346 20.08 1.84 41.85
N GLU A 347 18.96 2.13 42.51
CA GLU A 347 17.84 1.20 42.70
C GLU A 347 17.09 0.99 41.38
N CYS A 348 16.83 2.06 40.66
CA CYS A 348 16.26 1.97 39.32
C CYS A 348 17.11 1.06 38.40
N GLN A 349 18.43 1.27 38.41
CA GLN A 349 19.34 0.44 37.59
C GLN A 349 19.41 -1.01 38.09
N TYR A 350 19.32 -1.22 39.39
CA TYR A 350 19.29 -2.55 39.98
C TYR A 350 18.05 -3.33 39.50
N PHE A 351 16.86 -2.75 39.61
CA PHE A 351 15.62 -3.38 39.12
C PHE A 351 15.65 -3.65 37.63
N TRP A 352 16.17 -2.71 36.82
CA TRP A 352 16.36 -2.91 35.41
C TRP A 352 17.25 -4.11 35.11
N ASN A 353 18.36 -4.23 35.78
CA ASN A 353 19.32 -5.33 35.58
C ASN A 353 18.76 -6.68 36.02
N GLU A 354 17.97 -6.71 37.09
CA GLU A 354 17.26 -7.93 37.49
C GLU A 354 16.26 -8.40 36.44
N VAL A 355 15.44 -7.50 35.93
CA VAL A 355 14.45 -7.80 34.90
C VAL A 355 15.13 -8.38 33.65
N ILE A 356 16.18 -7.75 33.16
CA ILE A 356 16.93 -8.24 31.98
C ILE A 356 17.52 -9.62 32.25
N ARG A 357 17.99 -9.89 33.46
CA ARG A 357 18.55 -11.17 33.86
C ARG A 357 17.48 -12.26 33.96
N ASP A 358 16.32 -11.96 34.50
CA ASP A 358 15.39 -12.99 34.98
C ASP A 358 14.14 -13.15 34.13
N ASN A 359 13.68 -12.11 33.44
CA ASN A 359 12.38 -12.11 32.73
C ASN A 359 12.52 -12.04 31.21
N VAL A 360 13.59 -11.47 30.68
CA VAL A 360 13.74 -11.19 29.25
C VAL A 360 14.69 -12.20 28.59
N TYR A 361 14.21 -12.87 27.54
CA TYR A 361 14.96 -13.89 26.79
C TYR A 361 14.87 -13.61 25.31
N VAL A 362 15.99 -13.75 24.59
CA VAL A 362 16.09 -13.39 23.19
C VAL A 362 16.92 -14.38 22.40
N ILE A 363 16.42 -14.79 21.27
CA ILE A 363 17.14 -15.52 20.24
C ILE A 363 17.27 -14.64 19.03
N CYS A 364 18.50 -14.43 18.56
CA CYS A 364 18.84 -13.72 17.34
C CYS A 364 19.29 -14.68 16.25
N LYS A 365 19.27 -14.25 15.00
CA LYS A 365 19.75 -15.04 13.88
C LYS A 365 21.28 -14.96 13.75
N THR A 366 21.88 -13.81 14.06
CA THR A 366 23.30 -13.52 13.83
C THR A 366 23.96 -12.87 15.04
N PRO A 367 25.30 -12.88 15.10
CA PRO A 367 26.06 -12.19 16.14
C PRO A 367 25.76 -10.68 16.20
N MET A 368 25.64 -10.00 15.06
CA MET A 368 25.34 -8.58 14.99
C MET A 368 23.93 -8.29 15.54
N ALA A 369 22.92 -9.07 15.17
CA ALA A 369 21.57 -8.92 15.72
C ALA A 369 21.57 -9.09 17.26
N LYS A 370 22.33 -10.04 17.78
CA LYS A 370 22.55 -10.20 19.22
C LYS A 370 23.22 -8.97 19.83
N SER A 371 24.26 -8.43 19.18
CA SER A 371 24.98 -7.26 19.67
C SER A 371 24.09 -6.01 19.69
N ILE A 372 23.28 -5.78 18.62
CA ILE A 372 22.26 -4.72 18.57
C ILE A 372 21.27 -4.87 19.72
N THR A 373 20.71 -6.07 19.90
CA THR A 373 19.74 -6.35 20.97
C THR A 373 20.34 -6.14 22.36
N ARG A 374 21.57 -6.60 22.58
CA ARG A 374 22.28 -6.36 23.85
C ARG A 374 22.49 -4.85 24.08
N ARG A 375 22.88 -4.10 23.05
CA ARG A 375 23.05 -2.65 23.12
C ARG A 375 21.74 -1.95 23.48
N THR A 376 20.65 -2.39 22.88
CA THR A 376 19.31 -1.85 23.17
C THR A 376 18.90 -2.08 24.63
N LEU A 377 19.14 -3.28 25.17
CA LEU A 377 18.74 -3.64 26.53
C LEU A 377 19.71 -3.14 27.61
N CYS A 378 21.00 -3.31 27.40
CA CYS A 378 22.05 -3.14 28.42
C CYS A 378 22.99 -1.96 28.14
N GLY A 379 22.88 -1.30 26.99
CA GLY A 379 23.82 -0.23 26.63
C GLY A 379 25.24 -0.71 26.47
N TYR A 380 26.18 0.12 26.94
CA TYR A 380 27.62 -0.19 26.98
C TYR A 380 28.05 -0.88 28.26
N SER A 381 27.09 -1.19 29.14
CA SER A 381 27.40 -1.85 30.42
C SER A 381 27.74 -3.34 30.23
N ASP A 382 28.43 -3.92 31.21
CA ASP A 382 28.76 -5.36 31.25
C ASP A 382 27.65 -6.24 31.82
N VAL A 383 26.44 -5.71 31.92
CA VAL A 383 25.27 -6.45 32.40
C VAL A 383 25.00 -7.68 31.49
N LYS A 384 24.84 -8.80 32.18
CA LYS A 384 24.54 -10.07 31.50
C LYS A 384 23.06 -10.10 31.12
N CYS A 385 22.76 -10.23 29.84
CA CYS A 385 21.42 -10.46 29.33
C CYS A 385 21.30 -11.87 28.71
N ASN A 386 20.07 -12.39 28.67
CA ASN A 386 19.78 -13.68 28.07
C ASN A 386 19.55 -13.53 26.56
N ALA A 387 20.49 -12.94 25.85
CA ALA A 387 20.47 -12.82 24.40
C ALA A 387 21.46 -13.81 23.78
N HIS A 388 20.97 -14.70 22.96
CA HIS A 388 21.76 -15.68 22.22
C HIS A 388 21.52 -15.50 20.73
N TYR A 389 22.46 -15.94 19.90
CA TYR A 389 22.22 -16.19 18.47
C TYR A 389 22.23 -17.68 18.21
N PHE A 390 21.59 -18.07 17.14
CA PHE A 390 21.41 -19.45 16.78
C PHE A 390 21.85 -19.65 15.33
N ASP A 391 22.96 -20.34 15.14
CA ASP A 391 23.45 -20.63 13.80
C ASP A 391 22.36 -21.36 13.00
N ASP A 392 22.12 -20.90 11.78
CA ASP A 392 21.16 -21.48 10.85
C ASP A 392 19.73 -21.62 11.45
N LEU A 393 19.28 -20.57 12.17
CA LEU A 393 17.99 -20.53 12.90
C LEU A 393 16.82 -21.01 12.04
N VAL A 394 16.70 -20.50 10.81
CA VAL A 394 15.57 -20.82 9.91
C VAL A 394 15.55 -22.32 9.57
N ASN A 395 16.68 -22.92 9.26
CA ASN A 395 16.78 -24.35 8.97
C ASN A 395 16.48 -25.21 10.20
N MET A 396 16.88 -24.75 11.38
CA MET A 396 16.55 -25.44 12.64
C MET A 396 15.04 -25.46 12.88
N LEU A 397 14.36 -24.33 12.73
CA LEU A 397 12.91 -24.24 12.90
C LEU A 397 12.15 -25.06 11.84
N LYS A 398 12.63 -25.05 10.60
CA LYS A 398 12.00 -25.74 9.46
C LYS A 398 12.20 -27.24 9.49
N ASN A 399 13.44 -27.70 9.69
CA ASN A 399 13.85 -29.10 9.48
C ASN A 399 14.15 -29.86 10.76
N LYS A 400 14.40 -29.19 11.88
CA LYS A 400 14.79 -29.79 13.16
C LYS A 400 14.08 -29.14 14.37
N PRO A 401 12.74 -28.88 14.30
CA PRO A 401 12.03 -28.13 15.34
C PRO A 401 12.16 -28.74 16.73
N GLU A 402 12.12 -30.06 16.85
CA GLU A 402 12.29 -30.77 18.12
C GLU A 402 13.68 -30.57 18.74
N GLN A 403 14.73 -30.45 17.94
CA GLN A 403 16.07 -30.16 18.44
C GLN A 403 16.16 -28.72 18.91
N PHE A 404 15.58 -27.81 18.17
CA PHE A 404 15.48 -26.38 18.55
C PHE A 404 14.78 -26.27 19.91
N LYS A 405 13.58 -26.80 20.04
CA LYS A 405 12.77 -26.82 21.26
C LYS A 405 13.55 -27.38 22.45
N LYS A 406 14.11 -28.59 22.33
CA LYS A 406 14.92 -29.21 23.39
C LYS A 406 16.09 -28.35 23.81
N ARG A 407 16.74 -27.65 22.90
CA ARG A 407 17.87 -26.75 23.22
C ARG A 407 17.37 -25.51 23.94
N VAL A 408 16.33 -24.84 23.45
CA VAL A 408 15.79 -23.59 24.01
C VAL A 408 15.16 -23.81 25.39
N LEU A 409 14.49 -24.93 25.60
CA LEU A 409 13.93 -25.27 26.92
C LEU A 409 14.97 -25.76 27.94
N LYS A 410 16.24 -25.97 27.55
CA LYS A 410 17.25 -26.40 28.50
C LYS A 410 17.82 -25.22 29.29
N GLY A 411 17.74 -25.26 30.63
CA GLY A 411 18.22 -24.18 31.51
C GLY A 411 19.70 -23.84 31.29
N SER A 412 20.56 -24.86 31.06
CA SER A 412 21.99 -24.67 30.80
C SER A 412 22.28 -23.86 29.52
N TYR A 413 21.37 -23.86 28.52
CA TYR A 413 21.49 -23.00 27.34
C TYR A 413 21.48 -21.51 27.71
N TRP A 414 20.65 -21.15 28.68
CA TRP A 414 20.53 -19.81 29.23
C TRP A 414 21.45 -19.54 30.43
N LYS A 415 22.32 -20.50 30.79
CA LYS A 415 23.18 -20.44 31.98
C LYS A 415 22.37 -20.28 33.29
N LYS A 416 21.18 -20.91 33.32
CA LYS A 416 20.32 -20.96 34.52
C LYS A 416 20.43 -22.29 35.22
N ASP A 417 20.35 -22.26 36.55
CA ASP A 417 20.38 -23.45 37.40
C ASP A 417 18.96 -24.08 37.51
N VAL A 418 18.38 -24.40 36.35
CA VAL A 418 17.13 -25.14 36.19
C VAL A 418 17.26 -26.18 35.11
N LYS A 419 16.63 -27.33 35.28
CA LYS A 419 16.67 -28.40 34.30
C LYS A 419 15.96 -28.00 33.00
N GLU A 420 14.77 -27.39 33.13
CA GLU A 420 13.91 -27.02 32.03
C GLU A 420 13.35 -25.61 32.23
N MET A 421 13.39 -24.84 31.17
CA MET A 421 12.82 -23.49 31.09
C MET A 421 11.33 -23.60 30.73
N LYS A 422 10.56 -22.64 31.24
CA LYS A 422 9.20 -22.42 30.82
C LYS A 422 9.07 -20.95 30.41
N PHE A 423 8.48 -20.69 29.26
CA PHE A 423 8.17 -19.34 28.81
C PHE A 423 6.67 -19.10 28.92
N ASP A 424 6.29 -17.91 29.39
CA ASP A 424 4.89 -17.51 29.55
C ASP A 424 4.34 -16.89 28.27
N ALA A 425 5.21 -16.24 27.48
CA ALA A 425 4.85 -15.76 26.16
C ALA A 425 6.04 -15.78 25.18
N VAL A 426 5.72 -15.93 23.88
CA VAL A 426 6.60 -15.64 22.74
C VAL A 426 6.03 -14.45 21.99
N VAL A 427 6.90 -13.46 21.72
CA VAL A 427 6.54 -12.21 21.04
C VAL A 427 7.50 -11.90 19.89
N GLY A 428 7.09 -11.05 18.97
CA GLY A 428 8.00 -10.52 17.95
C GLY A 428 7.44 -10.33 16.57
N ASN A 429 8.37 -10.03 15.66
CA ASN A 429 8.16 -9.91 14.21
C ASN A 429 9.10 -10.90 13.51
N PRO A 430 8.66 -12.13 13.19
CA PRO A 430 9.50 -13.13 12.54
C PRO A 430 9.84 -12.72 11.10
N PRO A 431 10.89 -13.28 10.49
CA PRO A 431 11.18 -13.07 9.08
C PRO A 431 10.08 -13.65 8.21
N TYR A 432 9.73 -12.95 7.11
CA TYR A 432 8.55 -13.29 6.31
C TYR A 432 8.83 -14.34 5.24
N GLN A 433 10.02 -14.31 4.63
CA GLN A 433 10.40 -15.15 3.49
C GLN A 433 11.85 -15.59 3.62
N GLU A 434 12.19 -16.70 2.95
CA GLU A 434 13.59 -17.16 2.80
C GLU A 434 14.41 -16.13 2.01
N GLU A 435 15.69 -16.00 2.34
CA GLU A 435 16.65 -15.23 1.54
C GLU A 435 16.84 -15.93 0.18
N SER A 436 16.93 -15.14 -0.89
CA SER A 436 17.14 -15.72 -2.23
C SER A 436 18.59 -16.20 -2.41
N ASN A 437 18.77 -17.50 -2.54
CA ASN A 437 20.02 -18.09 -3.03
C ASN A 437 19.84 -18.40 -4.53
N GLY A 438 20.21 -17.47 -5.42
CA GLY A 438 20.27 -17.72 -6.86
C GLY A 438 19.10 -17.13 -7.70
N ASP A 439 19.01 -17.52 -8.97
CA ASP A 439 18.14 -16.96 -10.01
C ASP A 439 16.63 -17.20 -9.85
N SER A 440 16.18 -17.84 -8.78
CA SER A 440 14.76 -18.10 -8.52
C SER A 440 14.09 -16.91 -7.84
N ASN A 441 13.16 -16.27 -8.52
CA ASN A 441 12.34 -15.19 -7.98
C ASN A 441 11.25 -15.66 -6.99
N ALA A 442 11.10 -16.95 -6.73
CA ALA A 442 10.08 -17.52 -5.84
C ALA A 442 10.67 -17.71 -4.43
N LYS A 443 10.38 -16.81 -3.52
CA LYS A 443 10.79 -16.88 -2.11
C LYS A 443 9.70 -17.55 -1.29
N LYS A 444 10.03 -18.63 -0.58
CA LYS A 444 9.08 -19.36 0.26
C LYS A 444 8.81 -18.64 1.57
N SER A 445 7.57 -18.71 2.03
CA SER A 445 7.19 -18.21 3.35
C SER A 445 7.83 -19.04 4.46
N ILE A 446 8.28 -18.38 5.55
CA ILE A 446 8.92 -19.05 6.70
C ILE A 446 8.33 -18.65 8.05
N TYR A 447 7.52 -17.61 8.13
CA TYR A 447 6.93 -17.14 9.40
C TYR A 447 6.05 -18.21 10.08
N ASN A 448 5.46 -19.13 9.33
CA ASN A 448 4.68 -20.26 9.86
C ASN A 448 5.49 -21.14 10.79
N TYR A 449 6.79 -21.36 10.55
CA TYR A 449 7.66 -22.13 11.42
C TYR A 449 7.93 -21.43 12.75
N PHE A 450 7.94 -20.09 12.75
CA PHE A 450 8.07 -19.30 13.98
C PHE A 450 6.80 -19.35 14.82
N ILE A 451 5.63 -19.31 14.19
CA ILE A 451 4.34 -19.48 14.87
C ILE A 451 4.28 -20.84 15.56
N ASP A 452 4.51 -21.93 14.80
CA ASP A 452 4.45 -23.29 15.35
C ASP A 452 5.48 -23.50 16.49
N SER A 453 6.72 -22.98 16.31
CA SER A 453 7.74 -23.09 17.37
C SER A 453 7.38 -22.26 18.61
N GLY A 454 6.76 -21.09 18.45
CA GLY A 454 6.28 -20.28 19.56
C GLY A 454 5.23 -21.03 20.40
N GLU A 455 4.26 -21.63 19.74
CA GLU A 455 3.18 -22.41 20.40
C GLU A 455 3.71 -23.65 21.16
N GLU A 456 4.86 -24.18 20.75
CA GLU A 456 5.50 -25.28 21.46
C GLU A 456 6.38 -24.84 22.63
N LEU A 457 6.81 -23.58 22.66
CA LEU A 457 7.72 -23.05 23.66
C LEU A 457 7.01 -22.33 24.80
N ALA A 458 5.84 -21.76 24.57
CA ALA A 458 5.15 -20.88 25.52
C ALA A 458 3.66 -21.20 25.65
N ASP A 459 3.05 -20.66 26.72
CA ASP A 459 1.61 -20.74 26.91
C ASP A 459 0.83 -19.72 26.03
N ARG A 460 1.51 -18.64 25.59
CA ARG A 460 0.94 -17.60 24.73
C ARG A 460 1.92 -17.20 23.62
N VAL A 461 1.38 -16.90 22.46
CA VAL A 461 2.18 -16.43 21.31
C VAL A 461 1.49 -15.24 20.68
N THR A 462 2.21 -14.15 20.52
CA THR A 462 1.73 -13.01 19.73
C THR A 462 2.80 -12.52 18.79
N LEU A 463 2.46 -12.54 17.50
CA LEU A 463 3.39 -12.21 16.42
C LEU A 463 2.73 -11.30 15.40
N ILE A 464 3.55 -10.42 14.79
CA ILE A 464 3.15 -9.64 13.63
C ILE A 464 3.77 -10.25 12.37
N HIS A 465 2.97 -10.57 11.37
CA HIS A 465 3.44 -11.29 10.20
C HIS A 465 2.53 -11.05 8.98
N PRO A 466 2.92 -11.50 7.75
CA PRO A 466 2.05 -11.41 6.57
C PRO A 466 0.74 -12.16 6.76
N ALA A 467 -0.36 -11.52 6.35
CA ALA A 467 -1.71 -12.03 6.57
C ALA A 467 -2.22 -13.01 5.49
N ARG A 468 -1.42 -13.33 4.47
CA ARG A 468 -1.87 -14.11 3.30
C ARG A 468 -2.54 -15.43 3.64
N PHE A 469 -2.04 -16.14 4.65
CA PHE A 469 -2.59 -17.44 5.01
C PHE A 469 -4.02 -17.35 5.56
N LEU A 470 -4.42 -16.21 6.15
CA LEU A 470 -5.78 -15.96 6.63
C LEU A 470 -6.81 -16.05 5.49
N PHE A 471 -6.37 -15.74 4.27
CA PHE A 471 -7.16 -15.82 3.04
C PHE A 471 -6.88 -17.11 2.25
N ASN A 472 -6.24 -18.09 2.86
CA ASN A 472 -5.77 -19.30 2.21
C ASN A 472 -4.89 -19.06 0.96
N ALA A 473 -4.16 -17.93 0.96
CA ALA A 473 -3.30 -17.47 -0.11
C ALA A 473 -1.82 -17.48 0.32
N GLY A 474 -0.90 -17.29 -0.65
CA GLY A 474 0.54 -17.29 -0.39
C GLY A 474 1.16 -18.69 -0.48
N ASP A 475 2.41 -18.79 0.02
CA ASP A 475 3.24 -19.99 -0.14
C ASP A 475 3.30 -20.87 1.12
N THR A 476 2.48 -20.59 2.13
CA THR A 476 2.28 -21.47 3.27
C THR A 476 1.49 -22.71 2.86
N PRO A 477 1.79 -23.91 3.41
CA PRO A 477 1.05 -25.13 3.08
C PRO A 477 -0.44 -24.99 3.38
N LYS A 478 -1.30 -25.36 2.43
CA LYS A 478 -2.76 -25.25 2.61
C LYS A 478 -3.27 -25.99 3.87
N ALA A 479 -2.77 -27.19 4.13
CA ALA A 479 -3.11 -27.96 5.33
C ALA A 479 -2.72 -27.21 6.62
N TRP A 480 -1.62 -26.45 6.61
CA TRP A 480 -1.22 -25.60 7.73
C TRP A 480 -2.18 -24.41 7.88
N ASN A 481 -2.57 -23.78 6.77
CA ASN A 481 -3.55 -22.69 6.79
C ASN A 481 -4.88 -23.17 7.40
N GLU A 482 -5.40 -24.30 6.92
CA GLU A 482 -6.64 -24.91 7.43
C GLU A 482 -6.54 -25.24 8.92
N LYS A 483 -5.41 -25.81 9.37
CA LYS A 483 -5.15 -26.06 10.78
C LYS A 483 -5.26 -24.79 11.60
N LYS A 484 -4.62 -23.70 11.17
CA LYS A 484 -4.63 -22.42 11.91
C LYS A 484 -5.97 -21.71 11.88
N LEU A 485 -6.67 -21.73 10.74
CA LEU A 485 -8.00 -21.11 10.62
C LEU A 485 -9.08 -21.85 11.45
N ASN A 486 -8.86 -23.12 11.75
CA ASN A 486 -9.76 -23.91 12.60
C ASN A 486 -9.26 -24.06 14.05
N ASP A 487 -8.11 -23.48 14.41
CA ASP A 487 -7.58 -23.51 15.76
C ASP A 487 -8.41 -22.62 16.68
N ILE A 488 -9.02 -23.24 17.69
CA ILE A 488 -9.86 -22.55 18.68
C ILE A 488 -9.06 -21.71 19.66
N HIS A 489 -7.74 -21.86 19.71
CA HIS A 489 -6.83 -21.08 20.56
C HIS A 489 -6.22 -19.88 19.83
N TYR A 490 -6.57 -19.67 18.56
CA TYR A 490 -5.94 -18.70 17.67
C TYR A 490 -6.93 -17.61 17.23
N GLN A 491 -6.52 -16.35 17.30
CA GLN A 491 -7.32 -15.23 16.83
C GLN A 491 -6.48 -14.17 16.14
N VAL A 492 -7.11 -13.39 15.29
CA VAL A 492 -6.55 -12.16 14.69
C VAL A 492 -6.95 -10.98 15.59
N ILE A 493 -5.96 -10.27 16.07
CA ILE A 493 -6.18 -9.06 16.89
C ILE A 493 -6.36 -7.85 15.98
N LYS A 494 -5.49 -7.73 14.95
CA LYS A 494 -5.53 -6.60 14.04
C LYS A 494 -5.04 -6.99 12.65
N TYR A 495 -5.58 -6.34 11.64
CA TYR A 495 -5.23 -6.56 10.24
C TYR A 495 -5.12 -5.23 9.50
N TRP A 496 -4.09 -5.07 8.70
CA TRP A 496 -3.88 -3.95 7.78
C TRP A 496 -3.74 -4.48 6.36
N SER A 497 -4.64 -4.07 5.50
CA SER A 497 -4.60 -4.43 4.07
C SER A 497 -3.45 -3.73 3.33
N ASP A 498 -3.12 -2.50 3.74
CA ASP A 498 -1.95 -1.75 3.30
C ASP A 498 -0.85 -1.83 4.37
N SER A 499 0.22 -2.53 4.07
CA SER A 499 1.36 -2.66 4.99
C SER A 499 2.12 -1.35 5.22
N SER A 500 1.94 -0.34 4.37
CA SER A 500 2.58 0.96 4.53
C SER A 500 2.05 1.77 5.72
N ASP A 501 0.86 1.44 6.21
CA ASP A 501 0.26 2.05 7.41
C ASP A 501 1.10 1.77 8.67
N ILE A 502 1.79 0.64 8.69
CA ILE A 502 2.62 0.21 9.84
C ILE A 502 4.09 0.06 9.51
N PHE A 503 4.44 -0.30 8.28
CA PHE A 503 5.81 -0.42 7.81
C PHE A 503 6.05 0.51 6.63
N PRO A 504 6.31 1.79 6.85
CA PRO A 504 6.59 2.75 5.78
C PRO A 504 7.67 2.23 4.84
N THR A 505 7.46 2.31 3.52
CA THR A 505 8.37 1.84 2.47
C THR A 505 8.37 0.33 2.18
N VAL A 506 7.60 -0.48 2.91
CA VAL A 506 7.52 -1.94 2.67
C VAL A 506 6.14 -2.32 2.13
N ASP A 507 6.09 -2.85 0.91
CA ASP A 507 4.86 -3.35 0.28
C ASP A 507 4.74 -4.87 0.46
N ILE A 508 3.89 -5.30 1.41
CA ILE A 508 3.60 -6.70 1.70
C ILE A 508 2.21 -7.02 1.12
N LYS A 509 2.21 -7.69 -0.02
CA LYS A 509 0.95 -8.08 -0.67
C LYS A 509 0.13 -9.01 0.21
N GLY A 510 -1.16 -8.72 0.34
CA GLY A 510 -2.09 -9.43 1.22
C GLY A 510 -2.12 -8.90 2.65
N GLY A 511 -1.41 -7.79 2.91
CA GLY A 511 -1.43 -7.12 4.20
C GLY A 511 -0.63 -7.81 5.31
N VAL A 512 -0.75 -7.26 6.49
CA VAL A 512 -0.08 -7.69 7.72
C VAL A 512 -1.11 -7.88 8.82
N ALA A 513 -0.91 -8.89 9.66
CA ALA A 513 -1.77 -9.15 10.81
C ALA A 513 -0.96 -9.28 12.11
N VAL A 514 -1.56 -8.84 13.20
CA VAL A 514 -1.20 -9.24 14.55
C VAL A 514 -2.11 -10.39 14.95
N THR A 515 -1.50 -11.51 15.32
CA THR A 515 -2.22 -12.69 15.76
C THR A 515 -1.86 -13.04 17.21
N TYR A 516 -2.79 -13.67 17.87
CA TYR A 516 -2.67 -14.09 19.26
C TYR A 516 -3.13 -15.53 19.42
N TRP A 517 -2.30 -16.35 20.03
CA TRP A 517 -2.60 -17.70 20.42
C TRP A 517 -2.47 -17.85 21.95
N ASP A 518 -3.45 -18.47 22.59
CA ASP A 518 -3.44 -18.73 24.04
C ASP A 518 -3.93 -20.15 24.30
N LYS A 519 -3.02 -20.98 24.78
CA LYS A 519 -3.28 -22.38 25.08
C LYS A 519 -4.40 -22.59 26.11
N ARG A 520 -4.70 -21.59 26.92
CA ARG A 520 -5.67 -21.63 28.02
C ARG A 520 -7.03 -21.06 27.66
N LYS A 521 -7.14 -20.39 26.52
CA LYS A 521 -8.34 -19.72 26.05
C LYS A 521 -8.89 -20.39 24.80
N GLU A 522 -10.19 -20.52 24.73
CA GLU A 522 -10.89 -20.93 23.51
C GLU A 522 -11.55 -19.72 22.87
N PHE A 523 -11.33 -19.53 21.59
CA PHE A 523 -11.93 -18.50 20.76
C PHE A 523 -12.86 -19.15 19.73
N LYS A 524 -13.72 -18.36 19.10
CA LYS A 524 -14.43 -18.81 17.90
C LYS A 524 -13.38 -19.02 16.79
N PRO A 525 -13.31 -20.22 16.18
CA PRO A 525 -12.36 -20.43 15.08
C PRO A 525 -12.63 -19.48 13.93
N ILE A 526 -11.58 -19.01 13.31
CA ILE A 526 -11.63 -18.00 12.23
C ILE A 526 -12.39 -18.53 11.01
N LYS A 527 -12.15 -19.78 10.63
CA LYS A 527 -12.68 -20.49 9.46
C LYS A 527 -12.44 -19.74 8.15
N LEU A 528 -13.07 -18.59 7.98
CA LEU A 528 -12.89 -17.65 6.89
C LEU A 528 -12.62 -16.26 7.45
N PHE A 529 -11.49 -15.68 7.08
CA PHE A 529 -11.14 -14.34 7.47
C PHE A 529 -11.62 -13.35 6.39
N THR A 530 -12.30 -12.28 6.82
CA THR A 530 -12.67 -11.14 5.99
C THR A 530 -12.01 -9.88 6.55
N ALA A 531 -11.55 -9.02 5.65
CA ALA A 531 -10.83 -7.79 6.04
C ALA A 531 -11.75 -6.70 6.62
N PHE A 532 -13.07 -6.85 6.44
CA PHE A 532 -14.09 -5.88 6.82
C PHE A 532 -15.35 -6.60 7.32
N ASP A 533 -16.00 -6.07 8.33
CA ASP A 533 -17.22 -6.64 8.88
C ASP A 533 -18.36 -6.63 7.87
N GLU A 534 -18.42 -5.60 7.02
CA GLU A 534 -19.41 -5.52 5.95
C GLU A 534 -19.28 -6.67 4.95
N LEU A 535 -18.05 -7.08 4.63
CA LEU A 535 -17.82 -8.25 3.76
C LEU A 535 -18.35 -9.53 4.37
N HIS A 536 -18.19 -9.69 5.68
CA HIS A 536 -18.72 -10.86 6.38
C HIS A 536 -20.24 -10.89 6.33
N SER A 537 -20.89 -9.74 6.61
CA SER A 537 -22.34 -9.57 6.54
C SER A 537 -22.90 -9.82 5.13
N ILE A 538 -22.25 -9.26 4.10
CA ILE A 538 -22.64 -9.47 2.69
C ILE A 538 -22.54 -10.97 2.34
N LEU A 539 -21.43 -11.62 2.72
CA LEU A 539 -21.22 -13.04 2.46
C LEU A 539 -22.30 -13.90 3.11
N GLU A 540 -22.64 -13.65 4.37
CA GLU A 540 -23.72 -14.39 5.06
C GLU A 540 -25.06 -14.27 4.33
N LYS A 541 -25.36 -13.11 3.73
CA LYS A 541 -26.57 -12.88 2.95
C LYS A 541 -26.55 -13.64 1.62
N VAL A 542 -25.40 -13.65 0.95
CA VAL A 542 -25.21 -14.38 -0.31
C VAL A 542 -25.33 -15.90 -0.06
N GLU A 543 -24.67 -16.42 0.97
CA GLU A 543 -24.72 -17.86 1.31
C GLU A 543 -26.13 -18.37 1.67
N LYS A 544 -27.00 -17.50 2.23
CA LYS A 544 -28.40 -17.87 2.52
C LYS A 544 -29.21 -18.27 1.28
N LEU A 545 -28.86 -17.75 0.10
CA LEU A 545 -29.54 -18.13 -1.15
C LEU A 545 -29.07 -19.46 -1.71
N ASN A 546 -27.98 -20.02 -1.16
CA ASN A 546 -27.42 -21.32 -1.51
C ASN A 546 -27.22 -21.51 -3.03
N GLU A 547 -26.77 -20.46 -3.71
CA GLU A 547 -26.45 -20.48 -5.14
C GLU A 547 -25.10 -21.16 -5.39
N ASP A 548 -24.93 -21.74 -6.57
CA ASP A 548 -23.66 -22.30 -6.99
C ASP A 548 -22.59 -21.21 -7.10
N SER A 549 -21.34 -21.59 -7.06
CA SER A 549 -20.20 -20.68 -7.22
C SER A 549 -19.87 -20.45 -8.70
N LEU A 550 -19.61 -19.20 -9.08
CA LEU A 550 -19.11 -18.84 -10.42
C LEU A 550 -17.81 -19.58 -10.75
N SER A 551 -17.04 -19.99 -9.72
CA SER A 551 -15.82 -20.78 -9.94
C SER A 551 -16.07 -22.07 -10.71
N SER A 552 -17.27 -22.63 -10.67
CA SER A 552 -17.63 -23.89 -11.38
C SER A 552 -17.43 -23.78 -12.90
N ILE A 553 -17.68 -22.59 -13.48
CA ILE A 553 -17.53 -22.33 -14.90
C ILE A 553 -16.20 -21.63 -15.28
N ILE A 554 -15.26 -21.55 -14.36
CA ILE A 554 -13.93 -20.96 -14.61
C ILE A 554 -12.92 -22.04 -14.94
N THR A 555 -12.13 -21.79 -16.00
CA THR A 555 -11.08 -22.71 -16.42
C THR A 555 -9.85 -22.66 -15.51
N ASN A 556 -9.18 -23.80 -15.41
CA ASN A 556 -7.89 -23.88 -14.71
C ASN A 556 -6.76 -23.23 -15.54
N ARG A 557 -5.65 -22.94 -14.87
CA ARG A 557 -4.40 -22.53 -15.52
C ARG A 557 -3.95 -23.56 -16.54
N GLY A 558 -3.58 -23.11 -17.74
CA GLY A 558 -3.04 -23.98 -18.78
C GLY A 558 -4.11 -24.84 -19.45
N THR A 559 -5.27 -24.28 -19.71
CA THR A 559 -6.38 -24.92 -20.43
C THR A 559 -5.95 -25.42 -21.80
N TYR A 560 -5.19 -24.61 -22.53
CA TYR A 560 -4.70 -24.99 -23.87
C TYR A 560 -3.34 -25.66 -23.78
N LYS A 561 -3.23 -26.84 -24.39
CA LYS A 561 -2.03 -27.68 -24.38
C LYS A 561 -1.69 -28.11 -25.79
N TYR A 562 -0.41 -28.33 -26.05
CA TYR A 562 0.07 -28.90 -27.31
C TYR A 562 -0.39 -30.35 -27.45
N SER A 563 -0.90 -30.68 -28.63
CA SER A 563 -1.26 -32.06 -28.98
C SER A 563 -0.02 -32.93 -29.23
N ASN A 564 -0.21 -34.24 -29.23
CA ASN A 564 0.88 -35.17 -29.59
C ASN A 564 1.37 -34.95 -31.05
N LEU A 565 0.49 -34.51 -31.93
CA LEU A 565 0.82 -34.21 -33.32
C LEU A 565 1.88 -33.08 -33.40
N ALA A 566 1.74 -32.04 -32.57
CA ALA A 566 2.72 -30.96 -32.51
C ALA A 566 4.12 -31.47 -32.18
N TYR A 567 4.23 -32.40 -31.22
CA TYR A 567 5.51 -33.00 -30.84
C TYR A 567 6.07 -33.91 -31.94
N THR A 568 5.20 -34.58 -32.71
CA THR A 568 5.65 -35.46 -33.77
C THR A 568 6.11 -34.68 -35.01
N GLU A 569 5.38 -33.64 -35.38
CA GLU A 569 5.67 -32.90 -36.62
C GLU A 569 6.66 -31.76 -36.42
N GLN A 570 6.81 -31.26 -35.18
CA GLN A 570 7.65 -30.11 -34.86
C GLN A 570 8.59 -30.37 -33.66
N PRO A 571 9.36 -31.46 -33.64
CA PRO A 571 10.16 -31.88 -32.48
C PRO A 571 11.14 -30.82 -32.04
N ASP A 572 11.80 -30.12 -32.97
CA ASP A 572 12.79 -29.08 -32.68
C ASP A 572 12.18 -27.86 -32.01
N GLU A 573 10.97 -27.48 -32.40
CA GLU A 573 10.25 -26.38 -31.75
C GLU A 573 9.71 -26.81 -30.37
N MET A 574 9.23 -28.04 -30.25
CA MET A 574 8.72 -28.56 -28.99
C MET A 574 9.80 -28.80 -27.93
N MET A 575 11.06 -29.01 -28.30
CA MET A 575 12.19 -29.03 -27.36
C MET A 575 12.43 -27.69 -26.68
N LYS A 576 11.90 -26.60 -27.21
CA LYS A 576 12.03 -25.27 -26.59
C LYS A 576 11.03 -25.02 -25.45
N THR A 577 10.08 -25.91 -25.24
CA THR A 577 9.12 -25.83 -24.15
C THR A 577 9.36 -26.95 -23.14
N ALA A 578 9.32 -26.60 -21.85
CA ALA A 578 9.45 -27.58 -20.76
C ALA A 578 8.12 -28.23 -20.38
N ASP A 579 7.00 -27.76 -20.92
CA ASP A 579 5.65 -28.14 -20.52
C ASP A 579 4.74 -28.26 -21.76
N ARG A 580 3.70 -29.08 -21.65
CA ARG A 580 2.69 -29.21 -22.71
C ARG A 580 1.76 -27.99 -22.83
N ARG A 581 1.72 -27.11 -21.85
CA ARG A 581 0.85 -25.93 -21.83
C ARG A 581 1.37 -24.84 -22.75
N ILE A 582 0.49 -24.09 -23.38
CA ILE A 582 0.86 -22.89 -24.15
C ILE A 582 1.27 -21.80 -23.16
N ALA A 583 2.58 -21.73 -22.91
CA ALA A 583 3.18 -20.85 -21.90
C ALA A 583 3.15 -19.37 -22.35
N PRO A 584 3.27 -18.41 -21.42
CA PRO A 584 3.36 -16.99 -21.75
C PRO A 584 4.51 -16.65 -22.72
N SER A 585 5.62 -17.36 -22.63
CA SER A 585 6.79 -17.17 -23.48
C SER A 585 6.75 -17.92 -24.83
N SER A 586 5.65 -18.61 -25.13
CA SER A 586 5.55 -19.44 -26.34
C SER A 586 5.74 -18.65 -27.64
N PHE A 587 5.21 -17.43 -27.71
CA PHE A 587 5.30 -16.58 -28.89
C PHE A 587 6.75 -16.16 -29.19
N GLU A 588 7.55 -15.92 -28.15
CA GLU A 588 8.97 -15.53 -28.30
C GLU A 588 9.87 -16.74 -28.55
N ARG A 589 9.56 -17.87 -27.90
CA ARG A 589 10.39 -19.09 -28.00
C ARG A 589 10.15 -19.87 -29.29
N MET A 590 8.92 -19.86 -29.80
CA MET A 590 8.49 -20.67 -30.94
C MET A 590 7.83 -19.83 -32.02
N PRO A 591 8.47 -18.76 -32.53
CA PRO A 591 7.86 -17.83 -33.51
C PRO A 591 7.47 -18.50 -34.82
N LYS A 592 8.07 -19.66 -35.17
CA LYS A 592 7.71 -20.42 -36.34
C LYS A 592 6.32 -21.07 -36.26
N LEU A 593 5.86 -21.36 -35.03
CA LEU A 593 4.55 -21.97 -34.79
C LEU A 593 3.47 -20.92 -34.52
N PHE A 594 3.87 -19.77 -33.97
CA PHE A 594 2.98 -18.66 -33.62
C PHE A 594 3.21 -17.48 -34.56
N THR A 595 2.50 -17.48 -35.71
CA THR A 595 2.70 -16.50 -36.78
C THR A 595 1.83 -15.26 -36.66
N GLU A 596 2.31 -14.12 -37.18
CA GLU A 596 1.53 -12.88 -37.18
C GLU A 596 0.40 -12.93 -38.18
N GLU A 597 0.67 -13.50 -39.38
CA GLU A 597 -0.27 -13.68 -40.45
C GLU A 597 -0.72 -15.13 -40.48
N LYS A 598 -1.98 -15.34 -40.90
CA LYS A 598 -2.53 -16.67 -41.12
C LYS A 598 -1.81 -17.37 -42.30
N PRO A 599 -1.13 -18.51 -42.07
CA PRO A 599 -0.48 -19.24 -43.12
C PRO A 599 -1.49 -19.68 -44.22
N ASN A 600 -1.07 -19.60 -45.47
CA ASN A 600 -1.87 -20.01 -46.58
C ASN A 600 -1.50 -21.45 -47.03
N ASP A 601 -1.92 -22.40 -46.22
CA ASP A 601 -1.73 -23.83 -46.48
C ASP A 601 -3.03 -24.62 -46.28
N LYS A 602 -2.95 -25.95 -46.19
CA LYS A 602 -4.14 -26.84 -46.12
C LYS A 602 -4.68 -26.99 -44.68
N HIS A 603 -4.05 -26.37 -43.67
CA HIS A 603 -4.41 -26.58 -42.28
C HIS A 603 -5.39 -25.52 -41.77
N GLU A 604 -6.13 -25.90 -40.74
CA GLU A 604 -6.96 -24.96 -39.99
C GLU A 604 -6.14 -24.25 -38.95
N TYR A 605 -6.38 -22.97 -38.79
CA TYR A 605 -5.69 -22.11 -37.83
C TYR A 605 -6.67 -21.40 -36.91
N VAL A 606 -6.23 -21.23 -35.65
CA VAL A 606 -6.93 -20.49 -34.62
C VAL A 606 -6.06 -19.33 -34.14
N GLN A 607 -6.67 -18.34 -33.53
CA GLN A 607 -5.92 -17.26 -32.88
C GLN A 607 -5.65 -17.58 -31.45
N ILE A 608 -4.42 -17.37 -30.99
CA ILE A 608 -4.03 -17.50 -29.57
C ILE A 608 -3.74 -16.11 -29.03
N LEU A 609 -4.46 -15.69 -27.97
CA LEU A 609 -4.21 -14.46 -27.23
C LEU A 609 -3.04 -14.67 -26.27
N GLY A 610 -2.06 -13.80 -26.31
CA GLY A 610 -0.92 -13.78 -25.43
C GLY A 610 -0.39 -12.39 -25.21
N ASN A 611 0.77 -12.27 -24.56
CA ASN A 611 1.46 -11.00 -24.35
C ASN A 611 2.88 -11.08 -24.88
N ILE A 612 3.31 -10.02 -25.57
CA ILE A 612 4.72 -9.76 -25.89
C ILE A 612 5.08 -8.41 -25.26
N LYS A 613 6.12 -8.35 -24.43
CA LYS A 613 6.56 -7.14 -23.70
C LYS A 613 5.43 -6.44 -22.92
N ASN A 614 4.54 -7.21 -22.30
CA ASN A 614 3.34 -6.77 -21.59
C ASN A 614 2.21 -6.18 -22.47
N GLU A 615 2.32 -6.22 -23.78
CA GLU A 615 1.26 -5.83 -24.69
C GLU A 615 0.50 -7.05 -25.20
N ARG A 616 -0.83 -6.95 -25.22
CA ARG A 616 -1.70 -8.01 -25.76
C ARG A 616 -1.54 -8.14 -27.25
N CYS A 617 -1.40 -9.36 -27.72
CA CYS A 617 -1.34 -9.66 -29.15
C CYS A 617 -1.96 -11.02 -29.43
N TYR A 618 -2.35 -11.19 -30.69
CA TYR A 618 -2.83 -12.46 -31.20
C TYR A 618 -1.78 -13.05 -32.13
N ARG A 619 -1.68 -14.38 -32.10
CA ARG A 619 -0.86 -15.15 -33.07
C ARG A 619 -1.68 -16.28 -33.63
N TRP A 620 -1.48 -16.54 -34.94
CA TRP A 620 -2.07 -17.69 -35.58
C TRP A 620 -1.31 -18.95 -35.19
N PHE A 621 -2.06 -19.98 -34.83
CA PHE A 621 -1.53 -21.28 -34.44
C PHE A 621 -2.38 -22.39 -35.06
N ARG A 622 -1.75 -23.45 -35.51
CA ARG A 622 -2.43 -24.56 -36.18
C ARG A 622 -3.35 -25.27 -35.18
N LYS A 623 -4.63 -25.43 -35.56
CA LYS A 623 -5.70 -25.92 -34.68
C LYS A 623 -5.44 -27.33 -34.18
N ASP A 624 -5.00 -28.26 -35.04
CA ASP A 624 -4.70 -29.64 -34.68
C ASP A 624 -3.44 -29.83 -33.82
N TYR A 625 -2.62 -28.77 -33.64
CA TYR A 625 -1.55 -28.73 -32.65
C TYR A 625 -2.05 -28.42 -31.23
N ILE A 626 -3.34 -28.14 -31.08
CA ILE A 626 -3.98 -27.99 -29.76
C ILE A 626 -4.66 -29.30 -29.38
N SER A 627 -4.43 -29.76 -28.14
CA SER A 627 -5.21 -30.86 -27.59
C SER A 627 -6.71 -30.48 -27.52
N PRO A 628 -7.63 -31.38 -27.81
CA PRO A 628 -9.07 -31.09 -27.79
C PRO A 628 -9.49 -30.43 -26.47
N VAL A 629 -10.23 -29.35 -26.59
CA VAL A 629 -10.77 -28.57 -25.46
C VAL A 629 -12.07 -27.89 -25.90
N ASP A 630 -13.16 -28.13 -25.19
CA ASP A 630 -14.51 -27.72 -25.60
C ASP A 630 -14.67 -26.20 -25.72
N ASN A 631 -14.01 -25.42 -24.83
CA ASN A 631 -14.17 -23.98 -24.85
C ASN A 631 -13.49 -23.26 -26.01
N LEU A 632 -12.69 -23.95 -26.84
CA LEU A 632 -12.10 -23.36 -28.05
C LEU A 632 -13.19 -23.00 -29.09
N GLU A 633 -14.23 -23.81 -29.19
CA GLU A 633 -15.34 -23.63 -30.14
C GLU A 633 -16.49 -22.77 -29.58
N LYS A 634 -16.33 -22.24 -28.31
CA LYS A 634 -17.39 -21.54 -27.60
C LYS A 634 -17.02 -20.07 -27.34
N TYR A 635 -18.05 -19.26 -27.08
CA TYR A 635 -17.88 -17.93 -26.49
C TYR A 635 -17.48 -18.04 -25.02
N LYS A 636 -16.64 -17.14 -24.54
CA LYS A 636 -16.10 -17.12 -23.18
C LYS A 636 -15.61 -15.74 -22.81
N VAL A 637 -15.58 -15.42 -21.53
CA VAL A 637 -14.95 -14.20 -21.03
C VAL A 637 -13.51 -14.51 -20.62
N ILE A 638 -12.54 -13.86 -21.24
CA ILE A 638 -11.11 -14.03 -20.97
C ILE A 638 -10.64 -12.96 -20.00
N VAL A 639 -10.04 -13.38 -18.90
CA VAL A 639 -9.48 -12.49 -17.87
C VAL A 639 -8.01 -12.83 -17.58
N PRO A 640 -7.15 -11.86 -17.24
CA PRO A 640 -5.79 -12.15 -16.80
C PRO A 640 -5.79 -12.98 -15.51
N LYS A 641 -4.90 -13.96 -15.42
CA LYS A 641 -4.70 -14.74 -14.19
C LYS A 641 -3.98 -13.96 -13.08
N ALA A 642 -3.35 -12.84 -13.42
CA ALA A 642 -2.69 -11.95 -12.47
C ALA A 642 -3.08 -10.51 -12.78
N ASN A 643 -3.51 -9.77 -11.76
CA ASN A 643 -4.05 -8.43 -11.88
C ASN A 643 -3.94 -7.67 -10.58
N GLY A 644 -3.49 -6.43 -10.66
CA GLY A 644 -3.49 -5.48 -9.55
C GLY A 644 -2.62 -5.85 -8.37
N SER A 645 -3.00 -5.39 -7.20
CA SER A 645 -2.29 -5.59 -5.92
C SER A 645 -2.95 -6.62 -5.02
N GLY A 646 -4.24 -6.89 -5.21
CA GLY A 646 -5.11 -7.66 -4.34
C GLY A 646 -5.95 -6.78 -3.38
N ALA A 647 -6.00 -5.47 -3.62
CA ALA A 647 -6.93 -4.62 -2.90
C ALA A 647 -8.38 -4.98 -3.23
N ILE A 648 -9.27 -4.81 -2.27
CA ILE A 648 -10.68 -5.10 -2.46
C ILE A 648 -11.25 -4.32 -3.63
N GLY A 649 -12.02 -4.99 -4.48
CA GLY A 649 -12.74 -4.34 -5.58
C GLY A 649 -11.85 -3.76 -6.68
N GLU A 650 -10.61 -4.22 -6.80
CA GLU A 650 -9.73 -3.81 -7.88
C GLU A 650 -10.37 -3.97 -9.25
N VAL A 651 -10.02 -3.05 -10.15
CA VAL A 651 -10.38 -3.14 -11.55
C VAL A 651 -9.66 -4.33 -12.18
N LEU A 652 -10.41 -5.27 -12.73
CA LEU A 652 -9.86 -6.37 -13.51
C LEU A 652 -9.27 -5.84 -14.82
N SER A 653 -8.02 -6.21 -15.14
CA SER A 653 -7.36 -5.72 -16.36
C SER A 653 -8.13 -6.16 -17.60
N THR A 654 -8.98 -5.29 -18.09
CA THR A 654 -9.74 -5.37 -19.33
C THR A 654 -10.21 -6.79 -19.70
N PRO A 655 -11.24 -7.34 -19.04
CA PRO A 655 -11.89 -8.57 -19.48
C PRO A 655 -12.41 -8.41 -20.92
N LEU A 656 -12.35 -9.47 -21.71
CA LEU A 656 -12.84 -9.44 -23.09
C LEU A 656 -13.59 -10.73 -23.45
N ILE A 657 -14.47 -10.65 -24.45
CA ILE A 657 -15.14 -11.84 -24.99
C ILE A 657 -14.20 -12.48 -26.01
N GLY A 658 -13.84 -13.74 -25.75
CA GLY A 658 -13.22 -14.62 -26.72
C GLY A 658 -14.29 -15.29 -27.56
N THR A 659 -14.30 -15.03 -28.88
CA THR A 659 -15.18 -15.69 -29.80
C THR A 659 -14.72 -17.13 -30.08
N PRO A 660 -15.53 -17.99 -30.70
CA PRO A 660 -15.09 -19.30 -31.18
C PRO A 660 -13.78 -19.20 -31.99
N LEU A 661 -12.91 -20.19 -31.82
CA LEU A 661 -11.59 -20.30 -32.43
C LEU A 661 -10.55 -19.27 -31.89
N ILE A 662 -10.82 -18.64 -30.74
CA ILE A 662 -9.83 -17.89 -29.99
C ILE A 662 -9.43 -18.68 -28.75
N GLY A 663 -8.15 -19.09 -28.66
CA GLY A 663 -7.50 -19.63 -27.47
C GLY A 663 -6.63 -18.59 -26.78
N TYR A 664 -5.95 -18.97 -25.69
CA TYR A 664 -5.07 -18.06 -24.93
C TYR A 664 -3.90 -18.82 -24.27
N THR A 665 -2.83 -18.08 -24.00
CA THR A 665 -1.69 -18.59 -23.22
C THR A 665 -2.01 -18.67 -21.73
N GLU A 666 -1.15 -19.30 -20.93
CA GLU A 666 -1.27 -19.34 -19.46
C GLU A 666 -1.30 -17.97 -18.78
N THR A 667 -1.16 -16.87 -19.51
CA THR A 667 -1.35 -15.51 -19.00
C THR A 667 -2.80 -15.26 -18.60
N TYR A 668 -3.74 -16.06 -19.15
CA TYR A 668 -5.17 -15.87 -18.99
C TYR A 668 -5.86 -17.11 -18.45
N ILE A 669 -7.07 -16.90 -17.94
CA ILE A 669 -8.11 -17.90 -17.66
C ILE A 669 -9.40 -17.45 -18.36
N SER A 670 -10.39 -18.32 -18.48
CA SER A 670 -11.70 -17.92 -18.99
C SER A 670 -12.83 -18.28 -18.05
N ILE A 671 -13.91 -17.51 -18.14
CA ILE A 671 -15.15 -17.65 -17.40
C ILE A 671 -16.25 -17.93 -18.41
N GLY A 672 -17.00 -19.00 -18.17
CA GLY A 672 -18.05 -19.49 -19.04
C GLY A 672 -17.51 -20.24 -20.27
N SER A 673 -18.42 -20.98 -20.92
CA SER A 673 -18.22 -21.66 -22.18
C SER A 673 -19.61 -21.85 -22.78
N THR A 674 -20.07 -20.92 -23.62
CA THR A 674 -21.45 -20.86 -24.14
C THR A 674 -21.50 -20.75 -25.65
N ASP A 675 -22.60 -21.21 -26.25
CA ASP A 675 -22.87 -21.04 -27.67
C ASP A 675 -23.49 -19.69 -28.00
N SER A 676 -23.90 -18.93 -26.95
CA SER A 676 -24.57 -17.64 -27.10
C SER A 676 -23.60 -16.48 -26.81
N PHE A 677 -23.53 -15.54 -27.75
CA PHE A 677 -22.79 -14.28 -27.55
C PHE A 677 -23.43 -13.42 -26.45
N SER A 678 -24.78 -13.41 -26.38
CA SER A 678 -25.51 -12.65 -25.35
C SER A 678 -25.22 -13.15 -23.92
N GLU A 679 -25.12 -14.48 -23.72
CA GLU A 679 -24.71 -15.03 -22.44
C GLU A 679 -23.26 -14.67 -22.08
N ALA A 680 -22.34 -14.71 -23.04
CA ALA A 680 -20.97 -14.27 -22.82
C ALA A 680 -20.89 -12.77 -22.48
N GLU A 681 -21.76 -11.94 -23.09
CA GLU A 681 -21.87 -10.52 -22.75
C GLU A 681 -22.44 -10.31 -21.35
N ALA A 682 -23.44 -11.08 -20.93
CA ALA A 682 -23.98 -11.07 -19.59
C ALA A 682 -22.90 -11.45 -18.54
N ILE A 683 -22.12 -12.51 -18.79
CA ILE A 683 -20.97 -12.89 -17.97
C ILE A 683 -19.95 -11.75 -17.90
N LEU A 684 -19.64 -11.10 -19.02
CA LEU A 684 -18.70 -9.97 -19.06
C LEU A 684 -19.20 -8.79 -18.21
N LYS A 685 -20.49 -8.45 -18.32
CA LYS A 685 -21.10 -7.41 -17.49
C LYS A 685 -21.05 -7.78 -16.00
N TYR A 686 -21.41 -9.02 -15.66
CA TYR A 686 -21.40 -9.51 -14.29
C TYR A 686 -20.01 -9.40 -13.63
N VAL A 687 -18.96 -9.88 -14.29
CA VAL A 687 -17.60 -9.82 -13.72
C VAL A 687 -17.05 -8.39 -13.60
N LYS A 688 -17.67 -7.43 -14.30
CA LYS A 688 -17.36 -6.01 -14.15
C LYS A 688 -18.13 -5.33 -13.03
N THR A 689 -19.23 -5.93 -12.52
CA THR A 689 -20.02 -5.35 -11.44
C THR A 689 -19.17 -5.12 -10.20
N LYS A 690 -19.52 -4.11 -9.42
CA LYS A 690 -18.91 -3.86 -8.12
C LYS A 690 -19.22 -5.00 -7.15
N PHE A 691 -20.45 -5.51 -7.18
CA PHE A 691 -20.88 -6.64 -6.38
C PHE A 691 -20.01 -7.87 -6.60
N ALA A 692 -19.87 -8.35 -7.84
CA ALA A 692 -19.06 -9.55 -8.13
C ALA A 692 -17.59 -9.36 -7.73
N ARG A 693 -17.03 -8.14 -7.90
CA ARG A 693 -15.66 -7.85 -7.51
C ARG A 693 -15.49 -7.68 -6.00
N THR A 694 -16.54 -7.27 -5.29
CA THR A 694 -16.58 -7.30 -3.82
C THR A 694 -16.48 -8.74 -3.33
N MET A 695 -17.32 -9.62 -3.86
CA MET A 695 -17.30 -11.06 -3.52
C MET A 695 -15.97 -11.73 -3.91
N LEU A 696 -15.41 -11.38 -5.06
CA LEU A 696 -14.07 -11.82 -5.47
C LEU A 696 -13.00 -11.35 -4.46
N GLY A 697 -13.14 -10.14 -3.92
CA GLY A 697 -12.22 -9.54 -2.95
C GLY A 697 -12.10 -10.29 -1.63
N ILE A 698 -13.02 -11.18 -1.32
CA ILE A 698 -12.96 -12.03 -0.11
C ILE A 698 -11.72 -12.92 -0.14
N LEU A 699 -11.38 -13.51 -1.28
CA LEU A 699 -10.22 -14.41 -1.43
C LEU A 699 -9.09 -13.83 -2.29
N LYS A 700 -9.38 -12.85 -3.14
CA LYS A 700 -8.37 -12.22 -3.99
C LYS A 700 -7.63 -11.10 -3.26
N VAL A 701 -6.70 -11.47 -2.40
CA VAL A 701 -5.86 -10.55 -1.61
C VAL A 701 -4.44 -10.39 -2.15
N THR A 702 -4.18 -10.94 -3.32
CA THR A 702 -2.91 -10.82 -4.05
C THR A 702 -3.19 -10.52 -5.52
N GLN A 703 -2.15 -10.26 -6.28
CA GLN A 703 -2.26 -10.12 -7.74
C GLN A 703 -2.78 -11.37 -8.46
N ASN A 704 -2.67 -12.55 -7.85
CA ASN A 704 -3.11 -13.80 -8.48
C ASN A 704 -4.64 -13.90 -8.48
N ASN A 705 -5.17 -14.40 -9.59
CA ASN A 705 -6.60 -14.53 -9.83
C ASN A 705 -6.93 -15.95 -10.36
N PRO A 706 -6.57 -17.01 -9.63
CA PRO A 706 -6.91 -18.37 -10.03
C PRO A 706 -8.40 -18.66 -9.81
N LYS A 707 -8.89 -19.79 -10.34
CA LYS A 707 -10.27 -20.25 -10.22
C LYS A 707 -10.79 -20.22 -8.77
N GLU A 708 -9.97 -20.62 -7.80
CA GLU A 708 -10.32 -20.75 -6.40
C GLU A 708 -10.66 -19.42 -5.74
N THR A 709 -10.10 -18.30 -6.22
CA THR A 709 -10.42 -16.96 -5.68
C THR A 709 -11.84 -16.51 -5.98
N TRP A 710 -12.53 -17.14 -6.93
CA TRP A 710 -13.91 -16.86 -7.31
C TRP A 710 -14.93 -17.71 -6.53
N GLN A 711 -14.50 -18.47 -5.55
CA GLN A 711 -15.34 -19.42 -4.82
C GLN A 711 -16.59 -18.79 -4.21
N TYR A 712 -16.48 -17.57 -3.69
CA TYR A 712 -17.59 -16.86 -3.04
C TYR A 712 -18.36 -15.91 -3.99
N VAL A 713 -17.97 -15.82 -5.26
CA VAL A 713 -18.76 -15.09 -6.25
C VAL A 713 -19.93 -16.00 -6.68
N PRO A 714 -21.19 -15.62 -6.39
CA PRO A 714 -22.32 -16.47 -6.70
C PRO A 714 -22.55 -16.59 -8.20
N MET A 715 -22.98 -17.76 -8.64
CA MET A 715 -23.41 -18.03 -10.01
C MET A 715 -24.72 -17.28 -10.27
N GLN A 716 -24.84 -16.71 -11.45
CA GLN A 716 -26.09 -16.14 -11.94
C GLN A 716 -26.62 -16.93 -13.13
N ASP A 717 -27.91 -16.81 -13.41
CA ASP A 717 -28.46 -17.21 -14.69
C ASP A 717 -28.12 -16.12 -15.72
N PHE A 718 -27.36 -16.46 -16.75
CA PHE A 718 -26.96 -15.57 -17.81
C PHE A 718 -27.83 -15.65 -19.06
N THR A 719 -28.89 -16.46 -19.02
CA THR A 719 -29.85 -16.62 -20.13
C THR A 719 -30.93 -15.52 -20.08
N ASP A 720 -31.77 -15.49 -21.10
CA ASP A 720 -32.92 -14.57 -21.18
C ASP A 720 -33.98 -14.83 -20.08
N ASN A 721 -33.91 -15.96 -19.35
CA ASN A 721 -34.81 -16.27 -18.23
C ASN A 721 -34.32 -15.74 -16.89
N SER A 722 -33.21 -15.03 -16.87
CA SER A 722 -32.59 -14.50 -15.63
C SER A 722 -33.52 -13.54 -14.89
N ASP A 723 -33.40 -13.55 -13.56
CA ASP A 723 -34.00 -12.52 -12.68
C ASP A 723 -33.26 -11.16 -12.75
N ILE A 724 -32.09 -11.15 -13.44
CA ILE A 724 -31.29 -9.96 -13.72
C ILE A 724 -31.46 -9.54 -15.17
N ASP A 725 -31.82 -8.30 -15.43
CA ASP A 725 -31.88 -7.73 -16.77
C ASP A 725 -30.48 -7.38 -17.28
N TRP A 726 -29.88 -8.29 -18.01
CA TRP A 726 -28.53 -8.15 -18.59
C TRP A 726 -28.43 -7.11 -19.70
N SER A 727 -29.55 -6.59 -20.22
CA SER A 727 -29.55 -5.49 -21.20
C SER A 727 -29.09 -4.17 -20.61
N LYS A 728 -29.15 -4.04 -19.29
CA LYS A 728 -28.86 -2.80 -18.54
C LYS A 728 -27.35 -2.51 -18.46
N SER A 729 -27.03 -1.31 -18.03
CA SER A 729 -25.65 -0.91 -17.68
C SER A 729 -25.13 -1.70 -16.48
N VAL A 730 -23.80 -1.78 -16.36
CA VAL A 730 -23.14 -2.48 -15.23
C VAL A 730 -23.61 -1.94 -13.88
N HIS A 731 -23.79 -0.62 -13.76
CA HIS A 731 -24.30 0.00 -12.54
C HIS A 731 -25.77 -0.39 -12.25
N GLU A 732 -26.62 -0.40 -13.24
CA GLU A 732 -28.02 -0.83 -13.04
C GLU A 732 -28.12 -2.32 -12.69
N ILE A 733 -27.18 -3.13 -13.19
CA ILE A 733 -27.02 -4.54 -12.81
C ILE A 733 -26.57 -4.64 -11.35
N ASP A 734 -25.63 -3.80 -10.89
CA ASP A 734 -25.24 -3.74 -9.48
C ASP A 734 -26.45 -3.45 -8.57
N LEU A 735 -27.29 -2.51 -8.93
CA LEU A 735 -28.51 -2.19 -8.15
C LEU A 735 -29.50 -3.38 -8.10
N GLN A 736 -29.64 -4.14 -9.16
CA GLN A 736 -30.45 -5.36 -9.18
C GLN A 736 -29.86 -6.44 -8.27
N LEU A 737 -28.54 -6.63 -8.30
CA LEU A 737 -27.82 -7.57 -7.45
C LEU A 737 -27.94 -7.18 -5.96
N TYR A 738 -27.77 -5.90 -5.62
CA TYR A 738 -27.93 -5.41 -4.24
C TYR A 738 -29.32 -5.73 -3.70
N LYS A 739 -30.35 -5.51 -4.53
CA LYS A 739 -31.74 -5.85 -4.19
C LYS A 739 -31.95 -7.37 -4.06
N LYS A 740 -31.42 -8.17 -4.99
CA LYS A 740 -31.51 -9.64 -4.98
C LYS A 740 -30.97 -10.22 -3.67
N TYR A 741 -29.79 -9.74 -3.23
CA TYR A 741 -29.13 -10.23 -2.01
C TYR A 741 -29.58 -9.48 -0.73
N GLY A 742 -30.49 -8.52 -0.83
CA GLY A 742 -31.04 -7.79 0.33
C GLY A 742 -29.97 -7.04 1.11
N LEU A 743 -29.05 -6.37 0.40
CA LEU A 743 -28.00 -5.59 1.02
C LEU A 743 -28.56 -4.36 1.74
N SER A 744 -28.00 -4.03 2.91
CA SER A 744 -28.34 -2.81 3.63
C SER A 744 -27.70 -1.57 2.97
N ASP A 745 -28.18 -0.38 3.34
CA ASP A 745 -27.63 0.87 2.83
C ASP A 745 -26.14 1.02 3.21
N GLU A 746 -25.72 0.57 4.39
CA GLU A 746 -24.32 0.60 4.85
C GLU A 746 -23.45 -0.32 3.99
N GLU A 747 -23.92 -1.53 3.69
CA GLU A 747 -23.21 -2.47 2.81
C GLU A 747 -23.09 -1.95 1.39
N ILE A 748 -24.14 -1.33 0.86
CA ILE A 748 -24.11 -0.69 -0.45
C ILE A 748 -23.12 0.49 -0.45
N VAL A 749 -23.12 1.33 0.58
CA VAL A 749 -22.15 2.42 0.73
C VAL A 749 -20.73 1.89 0.81
N PHE A 750 -20.51 0.78 1.54
CA PHE A 750 -19.22 0.11 1.59
C PHE A 750 -18.76 -0.32 0.19
N ILE A 751 -19.58 -1.05 -0.56
CA ILE A 751 -19.25 -1.49 -1.93
C ILE A 751 -18.96 -0.29 -2.83
N GLU A 752 -19.86 0.70 -2.83
CA GLU A 752 -19.76 1.87 -3.71
C GLU A 752 -18.51 2.73 -3.42
N SER A 753 -18.09 2.81 -2.15
CA SER A 753 -16.90 3.57 -1.74
C SER A 753 -15.57 2.83 -1.97
N LYS A 754 -15.55 1.50 -1.78
CA LYS A 754 -14.32 0.70 -1.86
C LYS A 754 -14.03 0.17 -3.26
N VAL A 755 -15.07 -0.05 -4.07
CA VAL A 755 -14.94 -0.70 -5.38
C VAL A 755 -15.06 0.30 -6.53
N LYS A 756 -13.97 0.51 -7.26
CA LYS A 756 -13.95 1.43 -8.41
C LYS A 756 -14.77 0.89 -9.58
N PRO A 757 -15.48 1.72 -10.35
CA PRO A 757 -16.16 1.29 -11.57
C PRO A 757 -15.16 0.79 -12.62
N MET A 758 -15.56 -0.19 -13.43
CA MET A 758 -14.72 -0.75 -14.50
C MET A 758 -15.00 -0.17 -15.88
N ASP A 759 -16.20 0.29 -16.13
CA ASP A 759 -16.50 1.03 -17.34
C ASP A 759 -15.97 2.44 -17.11
N GLY A 760 -14.95 2.83 -17.84
CA GLY A 760 -14.02 3.94 -17.62
C GLY A 760 -14.56 5.35 -17.42
N THR A 761 -15.84 5.47 -17.08
CA THR A 761 -16.49 6.69 -16.62
C THR A 761 -17.54 6.33 -15.58
N SER A 762 -17.40 6.87 -14.34
CA SER A 762 -18.49 6.81 -13.37
C SER A 762 -19.74 7.46 -13.99
N TYR A 763 -20.92 7.09 -13.51
CA TYR A 763 -22.18 7.73 -13.95
C TYR A 763 -22.03 9.26 -13.99
N TYR A 764 -21.45 9.84 -12.98
CA TYR A 764 -21.21 11.27 -12.90
C TYR A 764 -20.10 11.78 -13.83
N GLU A 765 -19.02 11.02 -14.04
CA GLU A 765 -18.00 11.36 -15.04
C GLU A 765 -18.55 11.27 -16.46
N SER A 766 -19.48 10.36 -16.72
CA SER A 766 -20.21 10.34 -17.99
C SER A 766 -21.06 11.59 -18.15
N MET A 767 -21.76 12.01 -17.10
CA MET A 767 -22.53 13.25 -17.09
C MET A 767 -21.64 14.49 -17.25
N LEU A 768 -20.43 14.51 -16.68
CA LEU A 768 -19.45 15.60 -16.89
C LEU A 768 -19.04 15.75 -18.36
N LYS A 769 -19.14 14.71 -19.18
CA LYS A 769 -18.87 14.76 -20.61
C LYS A 769 -20.09 15.16 -21.45
N MET A 770 -21.29 15.19 -20.87
CA MET A 770 -22.54 15.55 -21.53
C MET A 770 -22.74 17.07 -21.55
N SER A 771 -23.56 17.54 -22.50
CA SER A 771 -24.04 18.90 -22.46
C SER A 771 -25.11 19.09 -21.37
N TYR A 772 -25.37 20.34 -20.97
CA TYR A 772 -26.43 20.65 -20.02
C TYR A 772 -27.78 20.03 -20.43
N GLN A 773 -28.17 20.17 -21.71
CA GLN A 773 -29.42 19.66 -22.24
C GLN A 773 -29.48 18.10 -22.27
N ASP A 774 -28.36 17.46 -22.52
CA ASP A 774 -28.29 15.99 -22.49
C ASP A 774 -28.46 15.47 -21.05
N ILE A 775 -27.87 16.17 -20.06
CA ILE A 775 -28.06 15.85 -18.63
C ILE A 775 -29.53 16.02 -18.24
N VAL A 776 -30.14 17.14 -18.58
CA VAL A 776 -31.57 17.37 -18.33
C VAL A 776 -32.41 16.24 -18.93
N SER A 777 -32.14 15.85 -20.18
CA SER A 777 -32.86 14.78 -20.87
C SER A 777 -32.70 13.43 -20.18
N ALA A 778 -31.47 13.11 -19.73
CA ALA A 778 -31.18 11.88 -19.00
C ALA A 778 -31.91 11.86 -17.64
N LEU A 779 -31.95 12.97 -16.93
CA LEU A 779 -32.62 13.09 -15.63
C LEU A 779 -34.14 13.03 -15.75
N LEU A 780 -34.72 13.64 -16.80
CA LEU A 780 -36.16 13.48 -17.10
C LEU A 780 -36.51 12.02 -17.37
N LYS A 781 -35.66 11.30 -18.10
CA LYS A 781 -35.83 9.85 -18.33
C LYS A 781 -35.70 9.04 -17.03
N LYS A 782 -34.80 9.44 -16.14
CA LYS A 782 -34.49 8.71 -14.90
C LYS A 782 -35.57 8.91 -13.81
N TYR A 783 -35.96 10.14 -13.57
CA TYR A 783 -36.83 10.50 -12.45
C TYR A 783 -38.28 10.91 -12.86
N GLY A 784 -38.51 11.05 -14.15
CA GLY A 784 -39.77 11.57 -14.69
C GLY A 784 -39.86 13.09 -14.61
N SER A 785 -40.82 13.66 -15.33
CA SER A 785 -41.14 15.10 -15.30
C SER A 785 -41.94 15.46 -14.07
N ALA A 786 -41.87 16.73 -13.65
CA ALA A 786 -42.77 17.27 -12.62
C ALA A 786 -44.23 17.24 -13.12
N LYS A 787 -45.15 17.04 -12.19
CA LYS A 787 -46.61 17.00 -12.49
C LYS A 787 -47.32 18.33 -12.23
N HIS A 788 -46.66 19.26 -11.58
CA HIS A 788 -47.20 20.53 -11.14
C HIS A 788 -46.19 21.66 -11.35
N ASN A 789 -46.66 22.86 -11.55
CA ASN A 789 -45.81 24.05 -11.62
C ASN A 789 -45.16 24.32 -10.26
N TYR A 790 -43.94 24.92 -10.26
CA TYR A 790 -43.18 25.18 -9.04
C TYR A 790 -43.90 26.16 -8.10
N PHE A 791 -44.47 27.26 -8.61
CA PHE A 791 -45.34 28.14 -7.89
C PHE A 791 -46.81 27.92 -8.27
N LYS A 792 -47.73 28.17 -7.31
CA LYS A 792 -49.15 27.95 -7.48
C LYS A 792 -49.83 29.04 -8.32
N ASP A 793 -49.23 30.22 -8.37
CA ASP A 793 -49.78 31.41 -9.02
C ASP A 793 -48.74 32.13 -9.86
N THR A 794 -49.18 32.92 -10.83
CA THR A 794 -48.32 33.65 -11.76
C THR A 794 -47.52 34.79 -11.11
N ALA A 795 -47.90 35.20 -9.91
CA ALA A 795 -47.16 36.20 -9.13
C ALA A 795 -46.03 35.54 -8.28
N CYS A 796 -45.85 34.22 -8.37
CA CYS A 796 -44.81 33.41 -7.70
C CYS A 796 -44.79 33.58 -6.17
N LYS A 797 -45.92 33.87 -5.53
CA LYS A 797 -45.98 34.12 -4.07
C LYS A 797 -46.00 32.84 -3.22
N ALA A 798 -46.59 31.77 -3.74
CA ALA A 798 -46.76 30.53 -2.99
C ALA A 798 -46.13 29.32 -3.73
N LYS A 799 -45.11 28.71 -3.16
CA LYS A 799 -44.53 27.46 -3.66
C LYS A 799 -45.55 26.32 -3.62
N ASN A 800 -45.51 25.45 -4.59
CA ASN A 800 -46.37 24.29 -4.64
C ASN A 800 -45.72 23.09 -3.94
N PRO A 801 -46.25 22.65 -2.77
CA PRO A 801 -45.64 21.54 -2.04
C PRO A 801 -45.66 20.19 -2.80
N LEU A 802 -46.55 20.07 -3.81
CA LEU A 802 -46.68 18.84 -4.61
C LEU A 802 -45.51 18.62 -5.59
N VAL A 803 -44.61 19.61 -5.74
CA VAL A 803 -43.40 19.50 -6.54
C VAL A 803 -42.23 18.93 -5.71
N THR A 804 -42.32 18.92 -4.38
CA THR A 804 -41.24 18.53 -3.49
C THR A 804 -41.11 17.02 -3.44
N ARG A 805 -39.90 16.52 -3.72
CA ARG A 805 -39.51 15.10 -3.58
C ARG A 805 -38.27 14.91 -2.68
N THR A 806 -38.08 15.82 -1.72
CA THR A 806 -36.93 15.79 -0.80
C THR A 806 -36.91 14.57 0.11
N ASN A 807 -38.09 13.98 0.43
CA ASN A 807 -38.15 12.70 1.15
C ASN A 807 -37.55 11.51 0.37
N GLU A 808 -37.47 11.64 -0.95
CA GLU A 808 -36.75 10.68 -1.82
C GLU A 808 -35.27 11.05 -2.03
N GLY A 809 -34.80 12.14 -1.37
CA GLY A 809 -33.46 12.70 -1.56
C GLY A 809 -33.27 13.43 -2.89
N LEU A 810 -34.37 13.91 -3.49
CA LEU A 810 -34.35 14.60 -4.78
C LEU A 810 -34.69 16.08 -4.64
N PHE A 811 -33.98 16.91 -5.38
CA PHE A 811 -34.19 18.33 -5.55
C PHE A 811 -34.91 18.60 -6.86
N CYS A 812 -35.71 19.68 -6.90
CA CYS A 812 -36.35 20.16 -8.12
C CYS A 812 -35.53 21.32 -8.68
N HIS A 813 -34.93 21.12 -9.86
CA HIS A 813 -34.13 22.09 -10.59
C HIS A 813 -34.95 22.69 -11.74
N HIS A 814 -34.82 24.00 -11.94
CA HIS A 814 -35.45 24.68 -13.07
C HIS A 814 -34.55 24.58 -14.30
N ILE A 815 -35.09 24.07 -15.38
CA ILE A 815 -34.31 23.85 -16.64
C ILE A 815 -33.81 25.19 -17.19
N ASP A 816 -34.52 26.29 -16.92
CA ASP A 816 -34.18 27.65 -17.38
C ASP A 816 -33.23 28.38 -16.42
N GLU A 817 -32.65 27.75 -15.40
CA GLU A 817 -31.58 28.34 -14.57
C GLU A 817 -30.27 28.64 -15.35
N ASP A 818 -30.15 28.19 -16.59
CA ASP A 818 -29.16 28.63 -17.52
C ASP A 818 -29.38 30.05 -18.08
N LYS A 819 -30.63 30.58 -17.96
CA LYS A 819 -31.05 31.91 -18.43
C LYS A 819 -31.23 32.91 -17.31
N ALA A 820 -31.66 32.46 -16.12
CA ALA A 820 -31.98 33.32 -15.00
C ALA A 820 -31.66 32.63 -13.66
N ILE A 821 -31.08 33.36 -12.71
CA ILE A 821 -30.67 32.83 -11.41
C ILE A 821 -31.83 32.77 -10.43
N MET A 822 -31.72 31.91 -9.41
CA MET A 822 -32.59 31.84 -8.23
C MET A 822 -34.10 31.72 -8.57
N LEU A 823 -34.47 31.00 -9.61
CA LEU A 823 -35.85 30.77 -10.04
C LEU A 823 -36.73 30.10 -8.97
N CYS A 824 -36.11 29.48 -7.96
CA CYS A 824 -36.78 28.93 -6.78
C CYS A 824 -37.16 29.99 -5.71
N ASN A 825 -36.71 31.23 -5.84
CA ASN A 825 -36.99 32.33 -4.92
C ASN A 825 -38.11 33.20 -5.48
N ASP A 826 -39.12 33.58 -4.66
CA ASP A 826 -40.32 34.31 -5.05
C ASP A 826 -40.01 35.66 -5.72
N LYS A 827 -39.04 36.41 -5.19
CA LYS A 827 -38.66 37.73 -5.74
C LYS A 827 -38.00 37.64 -7.10
N PHE A 828 -37.12 36.65 -7.30
CA PHE A 828 -36.46 36.43 -8.59
C PHE A 828 -37.42 35.82 -9.60
N ALA A 829 -38.20 34.83 -9.20
CA ALA A 829 -39.20 34.20 -10.04
C ALA A 829 -40.25 35.18 -10.58
N ALA A 830 -40.71 36.14 -9.75
CA ALA A 830 -41.69 37.14 -10.16
C ALA A 830 -41.18 38.12 -11.23
N ASN A 831 -39.85 38.28 -11.38
CA ASN A 831 -39.24 39.16 -12.38
C ASN A 831 -38.89 38.43 -13.69
N ASN A 832 -39.17 37.12 -13.76
CA ASN A 832 -38.90 36.27 -14.93
C ASN A 832 -40.20 35.70 -15.52
N PRO A 833 -40.20 35.22 -16.77
CA PRO A 833 -41.35 34.59 -17.37
C PRO A 833 -41.88 33.41 -16.55
N PHE A 834 -43.17 33.38 -16.29
CA PHE A 834 -43.82 32.29 -15.54
C PHE A 834 -43.65 30.92 -16.22
N GLU A 835 -43.37 30.92 -17.53
CA GLU A 835 -43.00 29.73 -18.30
C GLU A 835 -41.93 28.93 -17.63
N TYR A 836 -40.93 29.55 -17.00
CA TYR A 836 -39.84 28.89 -16.29
C TYR A 836 -40.27 28.11 -15.05
N GLN A 837 -41.50 28.37 -14.59
CA GLN A 837 -42.10 27.74 -13.42
C GLN A 837 -43.01 26.55 -13.78
N LYS A 838 -43.23 26.29 -15.07
CA LYS A 838 -44.13 25.22 -15.54
C LYS A 838 -43.54 23.83 -15.29
N ALA A 839 -44.43 22.85 -15.13
CA ALA A 839 -44.08 21.47 -14.83
C ALA A 839 -43.10 20.83 -15.85
N ASP A 840 -43.25 21.16 -17.13
CA ASP A 840 -42.38 20.71 -18.21
C ASP A 840 -41.00 21.42 -18.28
N ARG A 841 -40.83 22.45 -17.44
CA ARG A 841 -39.57 23.18 -17.28
C ARG A 841 -38.86 22.86 -15.97
N LEU A 842 -39.23 21.76 -15.32
CA LEU A 842 -38.67 21.29 -14.05
C LEU A 842 -38.11 19.88 -14.22
N VAL A 843 -36.94 19.64 -13.61
CA VAL A 843 -36.32 18.34 -13.59
C VAL A 843 -35.90 17.97 -12.17
N TYR A 844 -36.04 16.69 -11.82
CA TYR A 844 -35.56 16.16 -10.54
C TYR A 844 -34.13 15.66 -10.64
N CYS A 845 -33.35 15.91 -9.60
CA CYS A 845 -31.96 15.51 -9.50
C CYS A 845 -31.57 15.24 -8.03
N ASN A 846 -30.62 14.36 -7.79
CA ASN A 846 -29.97 14.28 -6.48
C ASN A 846 -28.97 15.44 -6.32
N LEU A 847 -28.39 15.59 -5.12
CA LEU A 847 -27.53 16.73 -4.82
C LEU A 847 -26.28 16.81 -5.71
N LEU A 848 -25.68 15.67 -6.09
CA LEU A 848 -24.53 15.63 -6.99
C LEU A 848 -24.90 15.91 -8.44
N GLU A 849 -26.02 15.37 -8.92
CA GLU A 849 -26.57 15.70 -10.24
C GLU A 849 -26.94 17.18 -10.33
N HIS A 850 -27.44 17.76 -9.23
CA HIS A 850 -27.73 19.18 -9.12
C HIS A 850 -26.46 20.02 -9.24
N LEU A 851 -25.36 19.59 -8.57
CA LEU A 851 -24.06 20.22 -8.73
C LEU A 851 -23.57 20.18 -10.19
N LEU A 852 -23.69 19.03 -10.86
CA LEU A 852 -23.28 18.89 -12.27
C LEU A 852 -24.08 19.78 -13.21
N LEU A 853 -25.40 19.91 -13.01
CA LEU A 853 -26.22 20.85 -13.77
C LEU A 853 -25.69 22.28 -13.64
N HIS A 854 -25.38 22.72 -12.40
CA HIS A 854 -24.82 24.05 -12.16
C HIS A 854 -23.40 24.22 -12.72
N VAL A 855 -22.56 23.18 -12.69
CA VAL A 855 -21.23 23.17 -13.34
C VAL A 855 -21.38 23.38 -14.84
N LYS A 856 -22.31 22.67 -15.50
CA LYS A 856 -22.53 22.79 -16.94
C LYS A 856 -23.09 24.15 -17.37
N ILE A 857 -23.94 24.75 -16.56
CA ILE A 857 -24.41 26.12 -16.77
C ILE A 857 -23.21 27.10 -16.68
N ALA A 858 -22.32 26.90 -15.71
CA ALA A 858 -21.16 27.77 -15.51
C ALA A 858 -20.09 27.59 -16.59
N GLU A 859 -19.89 26.36 -17.10
CA GLU A 859 -18.94 26.07 -18.20
C GLU A 859 -19.39 26.67 -19.54
N ASN A 860 -20.71 26.71 -19.77
CA ASN A 860 -21.30 27.17 -21.03
C ASN A 860 -22.48 28.08 -20.73
N PRO A 861 -22.25 29.33 -20.29
CA PRO A 861 -23.31 30.27 -20.00
C PRO A 861 -24.22 30.49 -21.22
N ASN A 862 -25.53 30.54 -21.00
CA ASN A 862 -26.46 30.79 -22.07
C ASN A 862 -26.25 32.23 -22.58
N PRO A 863 -26.18 32.48 -23.91
CA PRO A 863 -26.03 33.84 -24.45
C PRO A 863 -27.17 34.78 -24.11
N ASP A 864 -28.36 34.23 -23.80
CA ASP A 864 -29.56 35.00 -23.40
C ASP A 864 -29.57 35.34 -21.89
N ALA A 865 -28.57 34.88 -21.12
CA ALA A 865 -28.47 35.20 -19.70
C ALA A 865 -28.03 36.67 -19.49
N ASN A 866 -28.44 37.24 -18.37
CA ASN A 866 -28.05 38.60 -17.97
C ASN A 866 -26.55 38.65 -17.71
N GLU A 867 -25.80 39.48 -18.44
CA GLU A 867 -24.32 39.61 -18.34
C GLU A 867 -23.83 39.96 -16.92
N ASN A 868 -24.70 40.57 -16.08
CA ASN A 868 -24.37 40.93 -14.70
C ASN A 868 -24.64 39.80 -13.68
N GLU A 869 -25.22 38.70 -14.12
CA GLU A 869 -25.46 37.51 -13.30
C GLU A 869 -24.45 36.42 -13.63
N LEU A 870 -24.14 35.61 -12.65
CA LEU A 870 -23.24 34.43 -12.82
C LEU A 870 -24.07 33.15 -12.71
N PRO A 871 -24.83 32.77 -13.77
CA PRO A 871 -25.63 31.56 -13.74
C PRO A 871 -24.77 30.32 -13.39
N GLY A 872 -25.35 29.41 -12.61
CA GLY A 872 -24.67 28.18 -12.18
C GLY A 872 -23.75 28.36 -10.97
N ILE A 873 -22.87 29.35 -10.97
CA ILE A 873 -21.82 29.51 -9.93
C ILE A 873 -22.44 29.81 -8.56
N GLY A 874 -23.38 30.76 -8.50
CA GLY A 874 -24.00 31.17 -7.24
C GLY A 874 -24.79 30.05 -6.53
N GLY A 875 -25.52 29.23 -7.30
CA GLY A 875 -26.24 28.06 -6.79
C GLY A 875 -25.27 26.96 -6.30
N ALA A 876 -24.23 26.69 -7.07
CA ALA A 876 -23.22 25.71 -6.70
C ALA A 876 -22.51 26.06 -5.38
N ILE A 877 -21.95 27.26 -5.28
CA ILE A 877 -21.10 27.66 -4.15
C ILE A 877 -21.92 27.92 -2.88
N ASN A 878 -23.02 28.69 -2.98
CA ASN A 878 -23.73 29.17 -1.78
C ASN A 878 -24.66 28.14 -1.17
N PHE A 879 -25.10 27.14 -1.94
CA PHE A 879 -26.08 26.15 -1.48
C PHE A 879 -25.56 24.72 -1.59
N ILE A 880 -25.25 24.24 -2.78
CA ILE A 880 -24.98 22.82 -3.03
C ILE A 880 -23.65 22.39 -2.39
N CYS A 881 -22.57 23.15 -2.60
CA CYS A 881 -21.25 22.82 -2.02
C CYS A 881 -21.27 22.88 -0.49
N LYS A 882 -22.06 23.78 0.09
CA LYS A 882 -22.23 23.85 1.54
C LYS A 882 -22.90 22.60 2.10
N ASP A 883 -24.02 22.17 1.49
CA ASP A 883 -24.71 20.94 1.91
C ASP A 883 -23.81 19.70 1.71
N LEU A 884 -23.06 19.64 0.63
CA LEU A 884 -22.10 18.57 0.40
C LEU A 884 -20.96 18.57 1.45
N ASN A 885 -20.41 19.73 1.79
CA ASN A 885 -19.40 19.83 2.84
C ASN A 885 -19.93 19.39 4.20
N ASP A 886 -21.16 19.78 4.57
CA ASP A 886 -21.82 19.33 5.80
C ASP A 886 -21.97 17.78 5.81
N ILE A 887 -22.37 17.18 4.69
CA ILE A 887 -22.55 15.74 4.54
C ILE A 887 -21.20 14.98 4.67
N TYR A 888 -20.16 15.47 4.00
CA TYR A 888 -18.85 14.81 3.98
C TYR A 888 -17.99 15.08 5.21
N SER A 889 -18.27 16.14 5.96
CA SER A 889 -17.67 16.37 7.28
C SER A 889 -18.25 15.47 8.39
N GLY A 890 -19.21 14.60 8.05
CA GLY A 890 -19.82 13.69 9.02
C GLY A 890 -20.89 14.34 9.90
N LYS A 891 -21.39 15.52 9.54
CA LYS A 891 -22.43 16.22 10.29
C LYS A 891 -23.71 15.38 10.35
N GLU A 892 -24.19 15.14 11.56
CA GLU A 892 -25.47 14.50 11.78
C GLU A 892 -26.63 15.48 11.52
N PHE A 893 -27.67 15.01 10.81
CA PHE A 893 -28.86 15.79 10.49
C PHE A 893 -30.05 15.30 11.32
N ALA A 894 -30.77 16.22 11.91
CA ALA A 894 -32.00 15.90 12.65
C ALA A 894 -33.17 15.55 11.70
N ASP A 895 -33.23 16.23 10.54
CA ASP A 895 -34.30 16.08 9.57
C ASP A 895 -34.14 14.80 8.73
N GLU A 896 -35.21 13.99 8.64
CA GLU A 896 -35.21 12.72 7.90
C GLU A 896 -34.91 12.92 6.40
N TRP A 897 -35.45 13.96 5.78
CA TRP A 897 -35.17 14.25 4.39
C TRP A 897 -33.68 14.59 4.14
N ARG A 898 -33.01 15.28 5.11
CA ARG A 898 -31.57 15.55 5.02
C ARG A 898 -30.73 14.29 5.19
N LYS A 899 -31.18 13.38 6.05
CA LYS A 899 -30.54 12.05 6.15
C LYS A 899 -30.63 11.29 4.82
N ASN A 900 -31.78 11.27 4.18
CA ASN A 900 -31.99 10.65 2.89
C ASN A 900 -31.14 11.28 1.78
N VAL A 901 -30.99 12.61 1.79
CA VAL A 901 -30.05 13.31 0.88
C VAL A 901 -28.62 12.93 1.18
N ALA A 902 -28.22 12.86 2.45
CA ALA A 902 -26.87 12.50 2.85
C ALA A 902 -26.51 11.06 2.43
N ILE A 903 -27.41 10.10 2.62
CA ILE A 903 -27.24 8.70 2.21
C ILE A 903 -26.98 8.62 0.70
N LYS A 904 -27.81 9.31 -0.11
CA LYS A 904 -27.65 9.32 -1.57
C LYS A 904 -26.42 10.06 -2.08
N SER A 905 -25.89 11.02 -1.29
CA SER A 905 -24.77 11.88 -1.71
C SER A 905 -23.41 11.37 -1.25
N ARG A 906 -23.31 10.53 -0.21
CA ARG A 906 -22.06 10.00 0.32
C ARG A 906 -21.30 9.08 -0.64
N ILE A 907 -21.92 8.67 -1.73
CA ILE A 907 -21.41 7.66 -2.66
C ILE A 907 -20.23 8.13 -3.52
N THR A 908 -19.88 9.45 -3.60
CA THR A 908 -18.91 9.89 -4.62
C THR A 908 -18.05 11.11 -4.22
N LEU A 909 -17.07 10.89 -3.33
CA LEU A 909 -16.10 11.91 -2.90
C LEU A 909 -15.25 12.51 -4.05
N MET A 910 -14.99 11.74 -5.12
CA MET A 910 -14.09 12.11 -6.21
C MET A 910 -14.62 13.27 -7.08
N ILE A 911 -15.93 13.45 -7.17
CA ILE A 911 -16.56 14.46 -8.02
C ILE A 911 -16.49 15.85 -7.36
N ILE A 912 -16.53 15.92 -6.03
CA ILE A 912 -16.39 17.20 -5.31
C ILE A 912 -14.99 17.77 -5.50
N LEU A 913 -13.96 16.91 -5.48
CA LEU A 913 -12.58 17.32 -5.74
C LEU A 913 -12.39 17.85 -7.17
N LEU A 914 -13.07 17.28 -8.16
CA LEU A 914 -13.06 17.76 -9.55
C LEU A 914 -13.79 19.12 -9.67
N SER A 915 -14.94 19.28 -9.00
CA SER A 915 -15.69 20.54 -9.00
C SER A 915 -14.92 21.68 -8.32
N CYS A 916 -14.22 21.39 -7.20
CA CYS A 916 -13.34 22.36 -6.54
C CYS A 916 -12.17 22.80 -7.45
N VAL A 917 -11.67 21.92 -8.30
CA VAL A 917 -10.60 22.25 -9.28
C VAL A 917 -11.15 23.13 -10.41
N ILE A 918 -12.37 22.89 -10.88
CA ILE A 918 -13.02 23.64 -11.97
C ILE A 918 -13.37 25.07 -11.49
N PHE A 919 -13.88 25.20 -10.26
CA PHE A 919 -14.24 26.53 -9.70
C PHE A 919 -13.11 27.25 -8.99
N GLY A 920 -11.91 26.64 -8.86
CA GLY A 920 -10.77 27.26 -8.19
C GLY A 920 -10.92 27.44 -6.68
N ILE A 921 -11.78 26.61 -6.04
CA ILE A 921 -12.13 26.64 -4.61
C ILE A 921 -11.24 25.67 -3.84
#